data_07f033409dc39813dd244f1a35804a92
#
_entry.id   07f033409dc39813dd244f1a35804a92
#
_cell.length_a   1.000
_cell.length_b   1.000
_cell.length_c   1.000
_cell.angle_alpha   90.00
_cell.angle_beta   90.00
_cell.angle_gamma   90.00
#
_symmetry.space_group_name_H-M   'P 1'
#
loop_
_entity.id
_entity.type
_entity.pdbx_description
1 polymer ?
#
loop_
_entity_poly.entity_id
_entity_poly.type
_entity_poly.pdbx_seq_one_letter_code
_entity_poly.pdbx_strand_id
1 'polypeptide(L)'
;MTADIIERESVSRLDRSTCILPPSSHDSTSTGRATISIDIDHVEKKRNLSIIASEASLETILKVSWILTLRCFLVADIICFKYEESSDVNEVHQRKFVTKEPESKRVSGRYFTRINPHESVCSFSKRLDASQLSSHATIDPISHDIGVADLQSVRHHCNTGLYVHQMGIESNKVEREKVADPEDVKLIASLSEPFCSLRLDYRSSHTSKDMATSILNTFQHIYTQVVNASEHTLLQDINECSPLDQTRIKKWTCMNSTPSDSCLHTLILEQCRLRPDETAVRSWDGNLTYRELDDLSLRLAHHLIELGVGPETFVLSCFEKSTWAIVARLAILRAGGAYISIFASNPPVYLESVINRTKTRILVTDTCYTDRFQDIVPVVVGMSPEWLRSLPAGSRACETVRPDNACLVLFTSGSTGTPKGIIQTHQTYATAIKNYARDLQLGPHTRYLQFDDYAFDISNLEFLVPLILGGCCCVPGPMKTVQDLSREINRLDADILFLTPTVAIKLEPSDVPRLKTMCVGGEPLPKDLVSKWNGSATKLVNQYGMGEVAICCALNRSIDLVGGAKVGRPSTGAIWVVNSSSPEKLMPIGAVGEIIIEGPHLSRGYLDETATRRTEAGFLKMIPRWMVEMHPDRTHTRMYRSGDLGRQNHDGTITYLGRKDTILKLDGCRIDALEVEHQARKCLSDKDTVVVDLLGIINGQDEPSLTAFIYLDEHPISSPPVINNVPLLTDALVDPIASAKIKEMQASIALSLPRYMIPTTFVLMSWIPRTASKKIDRKKIHMLGQMFYFARLEQLPKDVSYAQKI
;
A
#
# COMPACT_ATOMS: atom_id res chain seq x y z
N MET A 1 -5.94 34.02 -19.17
CA MET A 1 -4.96 34.00 -18.07
C MET A 1 -5.17 32.88 -17.08
N THR A 2 -6.38 32.45 -16.83
CA THR A 2 -6.70 31.33 -15.92
C THR A 2 -6.48 29.93 -16.54
N ALA A 3 -6.68 29.75 -17.82
CA ALA A 3 -6.47 28.46 -18.49
C ALA A 3 -5.00 28.07 -18.59
N ASP A 4 -4.10 29.02 -18.88
CA ASP A 4 -2.66 28.78 -18.99
C ASP A 4 -1.97 28.45 -17.65
N ILE A 5 -2.50 28.96 -16.53
CA ILE A 5 -1.98 28.65 -15.19
C ILE A 5 -2.42 27.24 -14.76
N ILE A 6 -3.68 26.87 -15.03
CA ILE A 6 -4.22 25.53 -14.75
C ILE A 6 -3.50 24.49 -15.63
N GLU A 7 -3.24 24.81 -16.89
CA GLU A 7 -2.49 23.93 -17.79
C GLU A 7 -1.03 23.72 -17.35
N ARG A 8 -0.35 24.76 -16.86
CA ARG A 8 1.04 24.65 -16.35
C ARG A 8 1.14 23.90 -15.03
N GLU A 9 0.21 24.11 -14.10
CA GLU A 9 0.21 23.36 -12.84
C GLU A 9 -0.27 21.91 -13.02
N SER A 10 -1.25 21.65 -13.86
CA SER A 10 -1.76 20.29 -14.12
C SER A 10 -0.73 19.45 -14.86
N VAL A 11 -0.02 20.01 -15.86
CA VAL A 11 1.07 19.34 -16.56
C VAL A 11 2.21 19.02 -15.59
N SER A 12 2.58 19.91 -14.68
CA SER A 12 3.62 19.63 -13.68
C SER A 12 3.26 18.52 -12.69
N ARG A 13 1.96 18.21 -12.52
CA ARG A 13 1.46 17.13 -11.65
C ARG A 13 1.27 15.79 -12.37
N LEU A 14 0.97 15.80 -13.67
CA LEU A 14 0.87 14.60 -14.52
C LEU A 14 2.16 13.82 -14.61
N ASP A 15 3.26 14.49 -14.42
CA ASP A 15 4.60 14.02 -14.72
C ASP A 15 5.31 13.28 -13.58
N ARG A 16 4.70 13.21 -12.40
CA ARG A 16 5.30 12.56 -11.24
C ARG A 16 5.38 11.04 -11.36
N SER A 17 4.62 10.42 -12.25
CA SER A 17 4.66 8.97 -12.48
C SER A 17 5.83 8.52 -13.36
N THR A 18 6.41 9.43 -14.15
CA THR A 18 7.60 9.19 -14.97
C THR A 18 8.88 9.70 -14.31
N CYS A 19 8.78 10.41 -13.18
CA CYS A 19 9.93 10.86 -12.41
C CYS A 19 10.45 9.75 -11.50
N ILE A 20 11.75 9.52 -11.46
CA ILE A 20 12.42 8.56 -10.56
C ILE A 20 12.09 8.85 -9.09
N LEU A 21 11.72 10.08 -8.79
CA LEU A 21 11.49 10.55 -7.43
C LEU A 21 10.33 11.55 -7.42
N PRO A 22 9.30 11.32 -6.58
CA PRO A 22 8.42 12.41 -6.22
C PRO A 22 9.28 13.51 -5.58
N PRO A 23 9.03 14.80 -5.84
CA PRO A 23 9.76 15.88 -5.21
C PRO A 23 9.67 15.68 -3.70
N SER A 24 10.84 15.58 -3.04
CA SER A 24 10.90 15.65 -1.60
C SER A 24 10.40 17.05 -1.22
N SER A 25 9.44 17.10 -0.30
CA SER A 25 8.87 18.35 0.20
C SER A 25 9.83 19.08 1.14
N HIS A 26 11.07 19.25 0.73
CA HIS A 26 11.98 20.13 1.41
C HIS A 26 11.82 21.55 0.84
N ASP A 27 11.49 22.47 1.70
CA ASP A 27 11.78 23.88 1.50
C ASP A 27 13.29 23.99 1.24
N SER A 28 13.69 23.99 0.00
CA SER A 28 15.08 24.09 -0.37
C SER A 28 15.34 25.44 -1.02
N THR A 29 15.90 26.30 -0.24
CA THR A 29 16.64 27.44 -0.74
C THR A 29 18.00 27.07 -1.35
N SER A 30 18.38 25.77 -1.36
CA SER A 30 19.64 25.29 -1.97
C SER A 30 19.38 24.61 -3.31
N THR A 31 19.73 25.27 -4.40
CA THR A 31 19.82 24.71 -5.76
C THR A 31 21.08 23.85 -5.95
N GLY A 32 21.60 23.25 -4.90
CA GLY A 32 22.85 22.51 -4.91
C GLY A 32 22.76 21.21 -5.73
N ARG A 33 23.70 21.01 -6.66
CA ARG A 33 23.98 19.71 -7.28
C ARG A 33 25.00 18.97 -6.45
N ALA A 34 24.81 17.68 -6.28
CA ALA A 34 25.76 16.79 -5.63
C ALA A 34 26.20 15.70 -6.61
N THR A 35 27.34 15.10 -6.34
CA THR A 35 27.98 14.14 -7.23
C THR A 35 28.47 12.92 -6.45
N ILE A 36 28.30 11.74 -7.04
CA ILE A 36 28.89 10.48 -6.57
C ILE A 36 29.59 9.83 -7.75
N SER A 37 30.78 9.25 -7.56
CA SER A 37 31.55 8.61 -8.61
C SER A 37 32.05 7.24 -8.19
N ILE A 38 32.21 6.34 -9.18
CA ILE A 38 32.87 5.06 -9.07
C ILE A 38 33.68 4.80 -10.35
N ASP A 39 34.76 4.07 -10.21
CA ASP A 39 35.57 3.64 -11.35
C ASP A 39 35.32 2.15 -11.63
N ILE A 40 35.18 1.81 -12.91
CA ILE A 40 35.02 0.43 -13.37
C ILE A 40 36.25 0.06 -14.19
N ASP A 41 36.96 -0.99 -13.77
CA ASP A 41 38.11 -1.51 -14.51
C ASP A 41 37.62 -2.35 -15.70
N HIS A 42 38.02 -1.92 -16.90
CA HIS A 42 37.68 -2.59 -18.16
C HIS A 42 38.68 -3.64 -18.61
N VAL A 43 39.93 -3.58 -18.14
CA VAL A 43 41.04 -4.35 -18.73
C VAL A 43 41.02 -5.82 -18.36
N GLU A 44 40.66 -6.14 -17.13
CA GLU A 44 40.65 -7.57 -16.72
C GLU A 44 39.55 -8.37 -17.46
N LYS A 45 38.50 -7.71 -17.96
CA LYS A 45 37.35 -8.36 -18.59
C LYS A 45 37.46 -8.50 -20.12
N LYS A 46 38.26 -7.69 -20.81
CA LYS A 46 38.48 -7.85 -22.27
C LYS A 46 39.08 -9.22 -22.65
N ARG A 47 39.73 -9.94 -21.74
CA ARG A 47 40.28 -11.27 -22.01
C ARG A 47 39.31 -12.44 -21.93
N ASN A 48 38.13 -12.23 -21.29
CA ASN A 48 37.04 -13.21 -21.11
C ASN A 48 35.66 -12.70 -21.58
N LEU A 49 35.64 -11.78 -22.56
CA LEU A 49 34.39 -11.20 -23.04
C LEU A 49 33.48 -12.24 -23.67
N SER A 50 32.25 -12.31 -23.18
CA SER A 50 31.14 -13.02 -23.82
C SER A 50 30.87 -12.46 -25.24
N ILE A 51 30.18 -13.24 -26.07
CA ILE A 51 29.83 -12.90 -27.47
C ILE A 51 29.17 -11.50 -27.57
N ILE A 52 28.41 -11.07 -26.58
CA ILE A 52 27.74 -9.75 -26.60
C ILE A 52 28.73 -8.59 -26.56
N ALA A 53 29.77 -8.69 -25.77
CA ALA A 53 30.77 -7.62 -25.70
C ALA A 53 31.71 -7.58 -26.93
N SER A 54 31.67 -8.59 -27.80
CA SER A 54 32.36 -8.56 -29.10
C SER A 54 31.48 -7.96 -30.21
N GLU A 55 30.16 -7.95 -30.10
CA GLU A 55 29.20 -7.50 -31.11
C GLU A 55 28.54 -6.15 -30.82
N ALA A 56 28.36 -5.79 -29.54
CA ALA A 56 27.71 -4.52 -29.12
C ALA A 56 28.75 -3.46 -28.77
N SER A 57 28.48 -2.20 -29.13
CA SER A 57 29.32 -1.09 -28.69
C SER A 57 29.23 -0.88 -27.16
N LEU A 58 30.28 -0.30 -26.59
CA LEU A 58 30.27 0.02 -25.14
C LEU A 58 29.14 0.97 -24.77
N GLU A 59 28.82 1.92 -25.66
CA GLU A 59 27.68 2.83 -25.48
C GLU A 59 26.36 2.07 -25.41
N THR A 60 26.16 1.04 -26.22
CA THR A 60 24.96 0.20 -26.17
C THR A 60 24.84 -0.58 -24.89
N ILE A 61 25.95 -1.15 -24.40
CA ILE A 61 26.00 -1.82 -23.09
C ILE A 61 25.62 -0.85 -21.96
N LEU A 62 26.12 0.38 -22.00
CA LEU A 62 25.77 1.42 -21.03
C LEU A 62 24.29 1.80 -21.12
N LYS A 63 23.73 1.93 -22.34
CA LYS A 63 22.29 2.21 -22.53
C LYS A 63 21.43 1.08 -21.98
N VAL A 64 21.71 -0.18 -22.32
CA VAL A 64 20.99 -1.35 -21.79
C VAL A 64 21.02 -1.35 -20.26
N SER A 65 22.20 -1.15 -19.70
CA SER A 65 22.39 -1.14 -18.24
C SER A 65 21.64 0.00 -17.56
N TRP A 66 21.62 1.19 -18.18
CA TRP A 66 20.85 2.33 -17.67
C TRP A 66 19.35 2.11 -17.76
N ILE A 67 18.83 1.59 -18.86
CA ILE A 67 17.43 1.25 -19.03
C ILE A 67 16.96 0.25 -17.97
N LEU A 68 17.70 -0.82 -17.73
CA LEU A 68 17.37 -1.82 -16.72
C LEU A 68 17.46 -1.24 -15.31
N THR A 69 18.41 -0.35 -15.04
CA THR A 69 18.51 0.36 -13.78
C THR A 69 17.29 1.26 -13.54
N LEU A 70 16.94 2.08 -14.53
CA LEU A 70 15.78 2.96 -14.44
C LEU A 70 14.49 2.18 -14.17
N ARG A 71 14.34 1.01 -14.81
CA ARG A 71 13.19 0.13 -14.59
C ARG A 71 13.01 -0.28 -13.12
N CYS A 72 14.09 -0.43 -12.35
CA CYS A 72 14.02 -0.77 -10.94
C CYS A 72 13.44 0.36 -10.08
N PHE A 73 13.68 1.62 -10.48
CA PHE A 73 13.30 2.81 -9.70
C PHE A 73 12.04 3.51 -10.22
N LEU A 74 11.54 3.11 -11.40
CA LEU A 74 10.34 3.65 -12.04
C LEU A 74 9.21 2.60 -12.06
N VAL A 75 7.99 3.05 -11.85
CA VAL A 75 6.78 2.23 -12.05
C VAL A 75 6.25 2.48 -13.45
N ALA A 76 7.04 2.13 -14.48
CA ALA A 76 6.66 2.38 -15.87
C ALA A 76 7.10 1.22 -16.80
N ASP A 77 6.23 0.87 -17.75
CA ASP A 77 6.54 -0.12 -18.79
C ASP A 77 7.37 0.48 -19.93
N ILE A 78 7.44 1.81 -20.00
CA ILE A 78 8.19 2.54 -21.02
C ILE A 78 9.22 3.40 -20.30
N ILE A 79 10.49 3.21 -20.66
CA ILE A 79 11.61 4.00 -20.12
C ILE A 79 11.95 5.11 -21.09
N CYS A 80 12.02 6.35 -20.56
CA CYS A 80 12.46 7.53 -21.29
C CYS A 80 13.66 8.17 -20.59
N PHE A 81 14.69 8.54 -21.34
CA PHE A 81 15.83 9.31 -20.83
C PHE A 81 16.48 10.15 -21.94
N LYS A 82 17.18 11.21 -21.55
CA LYS A 82 18.01 12.00 -22.48
C LYS A 82 19.34 11.28 -22.66
N TYR A 83 19.81 11.20 -23.90
CA TYR A 83 21.13 10.64 -24.24
C TYR A 83 21.97 11.71 -24.93
N GLU A 84 23.23 11.79 -24.56
CA GLU A 84 24.21 12.67 -25.20
C GLU A 84 25.56 11.97 -25.26
N GLU A 85 26.20 12.00 -26.42
CA GLU A 85 27.52 11.46 -26.69
C GLU A 85 28.40 12.57 -27.24
N SER A 86 29.62 12.67 -26.73
CA SER A 86 30.63 13.57 -27.26
C SER A 86 31.94 12.83 -27.45
N SER A 87 32.56 12.97 -28.59
CA SER A 87 33.89 12.42 -28.90
C SER A 87 34.84 13.56 -29.26
N ASP A 88 35.92 13.67 -28.54
CA ASP A 88 37.06 14.51 -28.93
C ASP A 88 37.86 13.73 -29.99
N VAL A 89 37.48 13.89 -31.27
CA VAL A 89 38.20 13.27 -32.36
C VAL A 89 39.40 14.11 -32.74
N ASN A 90 40.56 13.80 -32.17
CA ASN A 90 41.83 14.16 -32.79
C ASN A 90 42.17 13.10 -33.79
N GLU A 91 41.68 13.20 -35.05
CA GLU A 91 42.25 12.45 -36.17
C GLU A 91 43.68 13.00 -36.46
N VAL A 92 44.68 12.29 -35.95
CA VAL A 92 46.04 12.43 -36.41
C VAL A 92 46.18 11.57 -37.66
N HIS A 93 45.89 12.14 -38.83
CA HIS A 93 46.52 11.76 -40.08
C HIS A 93 46.49 12.91 -41.11
N GLN A 94 47.70 13.35 -41.44
CA GLN A 94 48.19 14.05 -42.64
C GLN A 94 47.80 15.52 -42.88
N ARG A 95 48.78 16.35 -42.52
CA ARG A 95 49.22 17.58 -43.20
C ARG A 95 48.31 18.14 -44.31
N LYS A 96 47.57 19.24 -43.95
CA LYS A 96 47.62 20.48 -44.71
C LYS A 96 46.95 21.58 -43.90
N PHE A 97 47.58 22.75 -43.87
CA PHE A 97 47.11 23.98 -43.21
C PHE A 97 45.69 24.34 -43.57
N VAL A 98 44.76 24.31 -42.63
CA VAL A 98 43.62 25.21 -42.63
C VAL A 98 43.21 25.39 -41.15
N THR A 99 43.21 26.64 -40.71
CA THR A 99 42.72 27.10 -39.42
C THR A 99 41.20 26.92 -39.33
N LYS A 100 40.75 25.84 -38.68
CA LYS A 100 39.40 25.70 -38.11
C LYS A 100 39.52 24.87 -36.86
N GLU A 101 38.89 25.34 -35.79
CA GLU A 101 38.76 24.60 -34.54
C GLU A 101 38.15 23.22 -34.80
N PRO A 102 38.57 22.15 -34.08
CA PRO A 102 38.01 20.85 -34.24
C PRO A 102 36.53 20.85 -33.78
N GLU A 103 35.61 20.66 -34.70
CA GLU A 103 34.18 20.45 -34.40
C GLU A 103 34.09 19.08 -33.66
N SER A 104 33.86 19.12 -32.34
CA SER A 104 33.47 17.96 -31.57
C SER A 104 32.14 17.42 -32.13
N LYS A 105 32.12 16.16 -32.51
CA LYS A 105 30.90 15.51 -32.97
C LYS A 105 30.00 15.21 -31.73
N ARG A 106 28.91 15.95 -31.60
CA ARG A 106 27.96 15.84 -30.47
C ARG A 106 26.68 15.19 -31.03
N VAL A 107 26.31 14.02 -30.49
CA VAL A 107 25.05 13.36 -30.78
C VAL A 107 24.16 13.47 -29.56
N SER A 108 23.02 14.15 -29.70
CA SER A 108 22.07 14.26 -28.59
C SER A 108 20.66 13.89 -29.01
N GLY A 109 19.93 13.19 -28.12
CA GLY A 109 18.55 12.78 -28.40
C GLY A 109 17.84 12.29 -27.15
N ARG A 110 16.56 11.95 -27.31
CA ARG A 110 15.79 11.29 -26.27
C ARG A 110 15.46 9.87 -26.70
N TYR A 111 15.66 8.94 -25.80
CA TYR A 111 15.35 7.53 -26.00
C TYR A 111 14.04 7.16 -25.33
N PHE A 112 13.21 6.41 -26.07
CA PHE A 112 11.98 5.80 -25.57
C PHE A 112 12.06 4.33 -25.91
N THR A 113 11.91 3.45 -24.94
CA THR A 113 11.94 2.02 -25.20
C THR A 113 10.99 1.26 -24.28
N ARG A 114 10.36 0.22 -24.83
CA ARG A 114 9.59 -0.77 -24.07
C ARG A 114 10.48 -1.97 -23.82
N ILE A 115 10.47 -2.48 -22.59
CA ILE A 115 11.23 -3.66 -22.21
C ILE A 115 10.34 -4.89 -22.33
N ASN A 116 10.77 -5.87 -23.16
CA ASN A 116 10.17 -7.20 -23.17
C ASN A 116 11.03 -8.13 -22.29
N PRO A 117 10.53 -8.62 -21.16
CA PRO A 117 11.32 -9.48 -20.26
C PRO A 117 11.84 -10.76 -20.90
N HIS A 118 11.15 -11.26 -21.90
CA HIS A 118 11.50 -12.51 -22.63
C HIS A 118 12.44 -12.28 -23.83
N GLU A 119 12.85 -11.04 -24.09
CA GLU A 119 13.84 -10.70 -25.10
C GLU A 119 15.25 -11.00 -24.57
N SER A 120 16.17 -11.54 -25.42
CA SER A 120 17.55 -11.71 -25.00
C SER A 120 18.27 -10.35 -24.93
N VAL A 121 19.29 -10.27 -24.06
CA VAL A 121 20.15 -9.07 -23.95
C VAL A 121 20.77 -8.73 -25.30
N CYS A 122 21.19 -9.74 -26.08
CA CYS A 122 21.75 -9.55 -27.41
C CYS A 122 20.74 -8.96 -28.39
N SER A 123 19.51 -9.50 -28.45
CA SER A 123 18.43 -8.99 -29.33
C SER A 123 18.06 -7.54 -28.97
N PHE A 124 17.94 -7.25 -27.68
CA PHE A 124 17.64 -5.90 -27.18
C PHE A 124 18.75 -4.91 -27.52
N SER A 125 20.02 -5.30 -27.39
CA SER A 125 21.18 -4.48 -27.77
C SER A 125 21.16 -4.16 -29.27
N LYS A 126 20.97 -5.17 -30.14
CA LYS A 126 20.85 -4.97 -31.59
C LYS A 126 19.69 -4.04 -31.98
N ARG A 127 18.57 -4.14 -31.29
CA ARG A 127 17.41 -3.25 -31.51
C ARG A 127 17.72 -1.79 -31.09
N LEU A 128 18.45 -1.59 -30.00
CA LEU A 128 18.89 -0.25 -29.60
C LEU A 128 19.91 0.34 -30.59
N ASP A 129 20.85 -0.43 -31.10
CA ASP A 129 21.82 0.02 -32.11
C ASP A 129 21.14 0.36 -33.44
N ALA A 130 20.18 -0.44 -33.90
CA ALA A 130 19.42 -0.19 -35.13
C ALA A 130 18.62 1.12 -35.06
N SER A 131 18.16 1.53 -33.87
CA SER A 131 17.43 2.80 -33.66
C SER A 131 18.33 4.04 -33.79
N GLN A 132 19.67 3.91 -33.68
CA GLN A 132 20.63 5.00 -33.89
C GLN A 132 20.81 5.40 -35.36
N LEU A 133 20.54 4.51 -36.31
CA LEU A 133 20.78 4.75 -37.73
C LEU A 133 19.74 5.66 -38.42
N SER A 134 18.64 5.98 -37.75
CA SER A 134 17.58 6.87 -38.24
C SER A 134 17.72 8.29 -37.67
N SER A 135 18.76 9.03 -38.07
CA SER A 135 19.24 10.26 -37.42
C SER A 135 18.42 11.54 -37.65
N HIS A 136 17.20 11.51 -38.18
CA HIS A 136 16.38 12.74 -38.34
C HIS A 136 14.91 12.64 -37.95
N ALA A 137 14.41 11.50 -37.51
CA ALA A 137 13.05 11.36 -37.00
C ALA A 137 13.07 10.33 -35.88
N THR A 138 13.32 10.79 -34.71
CA THR A 138 13.48 10.06 -33.45
C THR A 138 12.19 9.41 -32.97
N ILE A 139 11.64 8.46 -33.70
CA ILE A 139 10.55 7.62 -33.22
C ILE A 139 10.86 6.20 -33.71
N ASP A 140 11.22 5.32 -32.76
CA ASP A 140 11.26 3.87 -32.93
C ASP A 140 9.97 3.39 -33.61
N PRO A 141 9.98 2.39 -34.52
CA PRO A 141 8.78 1.80 -35.15
C PRO A 141 7.67 1.37 -34.21
N ILE A 142 7.93 1.33 -32.90
CA ILE A 142 6.93 1.15 -31.84
C ILE A 142 5.90 2.31 -31.77
N SER A 143 6.13 3.42 -32.47
CA SER A 143 5.23 4.59 -32.47
C SER A 143 3.82 4.34 -33.03
N HIS A 144 3.57 3.20 -33.65
CA HIS A 144 2.22 2.84 -34.07
C HIS A 144 1.31 2.43 -32.92
N ASP A 145 1.87 2.02 -31.75
CA ASP A 145 1.11 1.59 -30.58
C ASP A 145 0.96 2.67 -29.48
N ILE A 146 1.70 3.79 -29.59
CA ILE A 146 1.63 4.89 -28.63
C ILE A 146 1.01 6.09 -29.34
N GLY A 147 -0.12 6.58 -28.86
CA GLY A 147 -0.79 7.75 -29.45
C GLY A 147 0.13 8.99 -29.45
N VAL A 148 0.12 9.76 -30.56
CA VAL A 148 0.98 10.94 -30.75
C VAL A 148 0.84 11.96 -29.61
N ALA A 149 -0.33 12.04 -28.96
CA ALA A 149 -0.59 12.91 -27.81
C ALA A 149 0.17 12.45 -26.54
N ASP A 150 0.29 11.14 -26.32
CA ASP A 150 1.02 10.58 -25.17
C ASP A 150 2.53 10.81 -25.30
N LEU A 151 3.05 10.77 -26.54
CA LEU A 151 4.46 11.07 -26.82
C LEU A 151 4.80 12.55 -26.64
N GLN A 152 3.87 13.47 -26.92
CA GLN A 152 4.10 14.90 -26.69
C GLN A 152 4.14 15.26 -25.21
N SER A 153 3.28 14.66 -24.38
CA SER A 153 3.30 14.90 -22.94
C SER A 153 4.57 14.32 -22.28
N VAL A 154 5.02 13.14 -22.69
CA VAL A 154 6.27 12.52 -22.19
C VAL A 154 7.53 13.27 -22.66
N ARG A 155 7.50 13.93 -23.84
CA ARG A 155 8.64 14.69 -24.40
C ARG A 155 9.13 15.86 -23.51
N HIS A 156 8.27 16.46 -22.70
CA HIS A 156 8.62 17.63 -21.94
C HIS A 156 9.24 17.32 -20.57
N HIS A 157 9.25 16.06 -20.10
CA HIS A 157 9.41 15.74 -18.69
C HIS A 157 10.38 14.59 -18.37
N CYS A 158 11.34 14.34 -19.26
CA CYS A 158 12.47 13.43 -18.99
C CYS A 158 13.40 14.08 -17.95
N ASN A 159 13.38 13.58 -16.70
CA ASN A 159 14.22 14.09 -15.63
C ASN A 159 15.49 13.25 -15.38
N THR A 160 15.81 12.33 -16.29
CA THR A 160 17.01 11.48 -16.22
C THR A 160 17.82 11.54 -17.51
N GLY A 161 19.13 11.44 -17.41
CA GLY A 161 20.04 11.49 -18.55
C GLY A 161 21.18 10.48 -18.46
N LEU A 162 21.62 9.99 -19.62
CA LEU A 162 22.85 9.23 -19.80
C LEU A 162 23.76 10.03 -20.74
N TYR A 163 24.96 10.33 -20.28
CA TYR A 163 25.97 11.09 -21.01
C TYR A 163 27.23 10.25 -21.14
N VAL A 164 27.69 10.05 -22.38
CA VAL A 164 28.90 9.27 -22.67
C VAL A 164 29.94 10.19 -23.28
N HIS A 165 31.11 10.28 -22.64
CA HIS A 165 32.25 11.07 -23.09
C HIS A 165 33.41 10.14 -23.45
N GLN A 166 33.88 10.18 -24.69
CA GLN A 166 35.12 9.56 -25.09
C GLN A 166 36.24 10.55 -24.85
N MET A 167 37.14 10.24 -23.90
CA MET A 167 38.28 11.12 -23.54
C MET A 167 39.53 10.73 -24.34
N GLY A 168 40.12 11.67 -25.09
CA GLY A 168 41.48 11.55 -25.62
C GLY A 168 42.51 11.62 -24.50
N ILE A 169 43.73 11.10 -24.71
CA ILE A 169 44.78 10.88 -23.70
C ILE A 169 45.27 12.17 -23.00
N GLU A 170 44.82 13.38 -23.39
CA GLU A 170 45.39 14.65 -22.89
C GLU A 170 44.37 15.67 -22.30
N SER A 171 43.11 15.38 -22.11
CA SER A 171 42.18 16.40 -21.59
C SER A 171 41.82 16.25 -20.09
N ASN A 172 42.64 16.85 -19.21
CA ASN A 172 42.34 17.00 -17.77
C ASN A 172 41.39 18.18 -17.46
N LYS A 173 40.68 18.72 -18.43
CA LYS A 173 39.70 19.81 -18.24
C LYS A 173 38.28 19.37 -18.55
N VAL A 174 37.60 18.84 -17.55
CA VAL A 174 36.16 18.78 -17.59
C VAL A 174 35.64 20.21 -17.37
N GLU A 175 35.27 20.89 -18.44
CA GLU A 175 34.60 22.19 -18.37
C GLU A 175 33.26 22.03 -17.65
N ARG A 176 33.10 22.80 -16.55
CA ARG A 176 31.82 22.94 -15.87
C ARG A 176 30.91 23.80 -16.76
N GLU A 177 30.21 23.18 -17.69
CA GLU A 177 29.16 23.90 -18.43
C GLU A 177 28.05 24.35 -17.47
N LYS A 178 27.91 25.68 -17.38
CA LYS A 178 26.83 26.38 -16.69
C LYS A 178 25.57 26.44 -17.55
N VAL A 179 25.02 25.32 -17.99
CA VAL A 179 23.69 25.30 -18.58
C VAL A 179 22.74 24.83 -17.50
N ALA A 180 21.59 25.50 -17.35
CA ALA A 180 20.50 25.09 -16.47
C ALA A 180 19.90 23.80 -17.03
N ASP A 181 20.49 22.66 -16.64
CA ASP A 181 20.10 21.33 -17.05
C ASP A 181 18.79 20.96 -16.36
N PRO A 182 17.74 20.55 -17.08
CA PRO A 182 16.45 20.21 -16.49
C PRO A 182 16.45 18.84 -15.75
N GLU A 183 17.48 18.01 -15.96
CA GLU A 183 17.49 16.66 -15.38
C GLU A 183 17.77 16.65 -13.89
N ASP A 184 16.99 15.84 -13.15
CA ASP A 184 17.17 15.63 -11.72
C ASP A 184 18.29 14.63 -11.40
N VAL A 185 18.49 13.63 -12.30
CA VAL A 185 19.53 12.61 -12.20
C VAL A 185 20.21 12.42 -13.55
N LYS A 186 21.54 12.50 -13.56
CA LYS A 186 22.38 12.43 -14.75
C LYS A 186 23.53 11.45 -14.51
N LEU A 187 23.55 10.34 -15.25
CA LEU A 187 24.70 9.41 -15.27
C LEU A 187 25.66 9.85 -16.36
N ILE A 188 26.92 10.06 -16.00
CA ILE A 188 28.00 10.44 -16.89
C ILE A 188 29.02 9.30 -16.90
N ALA A 189 29.24 8.74 -18.09
CA ALA A 189 30.27 7.75 -18.33
C ALA A 189 31.42 8.39 -19.09
N SER A 190 32.59 8.46 -18.49
CA SER A 190 33.83 8.94 -19.12
C SER A 190 34.69 7.74 -19.51
N LEU A 191 34.86 7.53 -20.81
CA LEU A 191 35.58 6.40 -21.37
C LEU A 191 37.03 6.80 -21.61
N SER A 192 37.98 6.25 -20.86
CA SER A 192 39.40 6.34 -21.08
C SER A 192 39.99 4.93 -20.99
N GLU A 193 40.54 4.39 -22.08
CA GLU A 193 41.19 3.07 -21.99
C GLU A 193 42.35 3.13 -21.00
N PRO A 194 42.47 2.18 -20.03
CA PRO A 194 41.63 0.97 -19.82
C PRO A 194 40.44 1.12 -18.90
N PHE A 195 40.09 2.31 -18.44
CA PHE A 195 39.11 2.58 -17.39
C PHE A 195 37.85 3.24 -17.93
N CYS A 196 36.72 2.97 -17.26
CA CYS A 196 35.48 3.75 -17.39
C CYS A 196 35.18 4.35 -16.02
N SER A 197 35.14 5.69 -15.95
CA SER A 197 34.71 6.39 -14.76
C SER A 197 33.24 6.73 -14.90
N LEU A 198 32.44 6.35 -13.90
CA LEU A 198 31.03 6.66 -13.80
C LEU A 198 30.81 7.73 -12.74
N ARG A 199 30.06 8.75 -13.13
CA ARG A 199 29.66 9.82 -12.22
C ARG A 199 28.16 10.03 -12.28
N LEU A 200 27.51 10.05 -11.14
CA LEU A 200 26.08 10.38 -10.99
C LEU A 200 25.95 11.78 -10.41
N ASP A 201 25.48 12.69 -11.23
CA ASP A 201 25.13 14.05 -10.81
C ASP A 201 23.62 14.09 -10.52
N TYR A 202 23.23 14.65 -9.38
CA TYR A 202 21.82 14.71 -8.98
C TYR A 202 21.47 16.00 -8.25
N ARG A 203 20.19 16.39 -8.29
CA ARG A 203 19.67 17.52 -7.50
C ARG A 203 19.39 17.06 -6.09
N SER A 204 20.08 17.63 -5.11
CA SER A 204 19.91 17.29 -3.69
C SER A 204 18.52 17.64 -3.14
N SER A 205 17.79 18.55 -3.78
CA SER A 205 16.39 18.87 -3.46
C SER A 205 15.41 17.75 -3.85
N HIS A 206 15.75 16.91 -4.84
CA HIS A 206 14.85 15.88 -5.35
C HIS A 206 15.35 14.46 -5.04
N THR A 207 16.66 14.27 -4.93
CA THR A 207 17.29 12.94 -4.75
C THR A 207 18.20 12.97 -3.53
N SER A 208 17.97 12.07 -2.57
CA SER A 208 18.89 11.92 -1.44
C SER A 208 20.20 11.26 -1.88
N LYS A 209 21.29 11.51 -1.13
CA LYS A 209 22.58 10.85 -1.35
C LYS A 209 22.45 9.32 -1.34
N ASP A 210 21.63 8.79 -0.44
CA ASP A 210 21.41 7.35 -0.31
C ASP A 210 20.74 6.79 -1.55
N MET A 211 19.72 7.47 -2.08
CA MET A 211 19.04 7.06 -3.31
C MET A 211 20.00 7.11 -4.52
N ALA A 212 20.79 8.18 -4.64
CA ALA A 212 21.78 8.29 -5.71
C ALA A 212 22.82 7.17 -5.63
N THR A 213 23.25 6.82 -4.41
CA THR A 213 24.16 5.69 -4.17
C THR A 213 23.54 4.37 -4.59
N SER A 214 22.25 4.13 -4.27
CA SER A 214 21.54 2.92 -4.71
C SER A 214 21.47 2.82 -6.23
N ILE A 215 21.10 3.91 -6.91
CA ILE A 215 21.01 3.95 -8.39
C ILE A 215 22.35 3.57 -9.00
N LEU A 216 23.44 4.16 -8.51
CA LEU A 216 24.77 3.90 -9.04
C LEU A 216 25.25 2.47 -8.77
N ASN A 217 25.05 1.94 -7.56
CA ASN A 217 25.40 0.57 -7.21
C ASN A 217 24.59 -0.46 -8.02
N THR A 218 23.30 -0.21 -8.21
CA THR A 218 22.42 -1.06 -9.04
C THR A 218 22.89 -1.03 -10.49
N PHE A 219 23.22 0.16 -11.02
CA PHE A 219 23.78 0.29 -12.37
C PHE A 219 25.07 -0.53 -12.53
N GLN A 220 26.01 -0.38 -11.61
CA GLN A 220 27.28 -1.13 -11.65
C GLN A 220 27.05 -2.64 -11.63
N HIS A 221 26.13 -3.11 -10.79
CA HIS A 221 25.80 -4.53 -10.69
C HIS A 221 25.16 -5.06 -11.99
N ILE A 222 24.15 -4.34 -12.54
CA ILE A 222 23.51 -4.69 -13.82
C ILE A 222 24.53 -4.64 -14.96
N TYR A 223 25.33 -3.58 -15.05
CA TYR A 223 26.40 -3.46 -16.06
C TYR A 223 27.31 -4.68 -16.07
N THR A 224 27.76 -5.11 -14.91
CA THR A 224 28.60 -6.30 -14.77
C THR A 224 27.93 -7.56 -15.34
N GLN A 225 26.62 -7.73 -15.15
CA GLN A 225 25.88 -8.87 -15.68
C GLN A 225 25.64 -8.76 -17.19
N VAL A 226 25.31 -7.55 -17.68
CA VAL A 226 25.10 -7.29 -19.12
C VAL A 226 26.40 -7.56 -19.90
N VAL A 227 27.55 -7.11 -19.41
CA VAL A 227 28.86 -7.39 -20.01
C VAL A 227 29.16 -8.89 -20.06
N ASN A 228 28.76 -9.68 -19.07
CA ASN A 228 29.00 -11.11 -18.99
C ASN A 228 27.87 -11.99 -19.54
N ALA A 229 26.82 -11.38 -20.10
CA ALA A 229 25.65 -12.10 -20.61
C ALA A 229 25.98 -12.94 -21.84
N SER A 230 25.35 -14.12 -21.98
CA SER A 230 25.40 -14.95 -23.18
C SER A 230 24.36 -14.51 -24.20
N GLU A 231 24.44 -15.01 -25.45
CA GLU A 231 23.40 -14.72 -26.48
C GLU A 231 21.99 -15.19 -26.06
N HIS A 232 21.89 -16.16 -25.16
CA HIS A 232 20.62 -16.70 -24.67
C HIS A 232 20.16 -16.08 -23.36
N THR A 233 20.94 -15.22 -22.72
CA THR A 233 20.58 -14.55 -21.47
C THR A 233 19.40 -13.61 -21.71
N LEU A 234 18.25 -13.87 -21.09
CA LEU A 234 17.07 -13.03 -21.19
C LEU A 234 17.17 -11.82 -20.26
N LEU A 235 16.50 -10.73 -20.61
CA LEU A 235 16.42 -9.54 -19.73
C LEU A 235 15.82 -9.86 -18.35
N GLN A 236 14.92 -10.83 -18.28
CA GLN A 236 14.37 -11.30 -17.01
C GLN A 236 15.38 -12.08 -16.15
N ASP A 237 16.48 -12.61 -16.72
CA ASP A 237 17.48 -13.39 -15.98
C ASP A 237 18.53 -12.48 -15.32
N ILE A 238 18.58 -11.21 -15.69
CA ILE A 238 19.43 -10.22 -15.02
C ILE A 238 18.94 -10.02 -13.59
N ASN A 239 19.80 -10.24 -12.61
CA ASN A 239 19.50 -10.00 -11.20
C ASN A 239 19.77 -8.53 -10.86
N GLU A 240 18.73 -7.80 -10.48
CA GLU A 240 18.85 -6.39 -10.16
C GLU A 240 19.42 -6.13 -8.75
N CYS A 241 19.23 -7.07 -7.81
CA CYS A 241 19.66 -6.92 -6.41
C CYS A 241 21.11 -7.36 -6.19
N SER A 242 21.98 -6.42 -5.85
CA SER A 242 23.39 -6.68 -5.63
C SER A 242 23.67 -7.55 -4.38
N PRO A 243 24.79 -8.30 -4.32
CA PRO A 243 25.19 -9.05 -3.12
C PRO A 243 25.32 -8.16 -1.88
N LEU A 244 25.71 -6.90 -2.04
CA LEU A 244 25.79 -5.92 -0.96
C LEU A 244 24.39 -5.60 -0.42
N ASP A 245 23.43 -5.33 -1.31
CA ASP A 245 22.04 -5.10 -0.91
C ASP A 245 21.43 -6.33 -0.25
N GLN A 246 21.64 -7.52 -0.82
CA GLN A 246 21.20 -8.78 -0.21
C GLN A 246 21.73 -8.95 1.21
N THR A 247 23.00 -8.62 1.45
CA THR A 247 23.61 -8.68 2.78
C THR A 247 22.96 -7.72 3.77
N ARG A 248 22.65 -6.49 3.33
CA ARG A 248 21.94 -5.49 4.15
C ARG A 248 20.49 -5.90 4.44
N ILE A 249 19.78 -6.32 3.40
CA ILE A 249 18.39 -6.80 3.52
C ILE A 249 18.32 -7.99 4.48
N LYS A 250 19.25 -8.95 4.36
CA LYS A 250 19.35 -10.09 5.27
C LYS A 250 19.41 -9.67 6.74
N LYS A 251 20.19 -8.62 7.08
CA LYS A 251 20.27 -8.10 8.46
C LYS A 251 18.93 -7.53 8.96
N TRP A 252 18.20 -6.86 8.09
CA TRP A 252 16.91 -6.24 8.47
C TRP A 252 15.76 -7.22 8.55
N THR A 253 15.87 -8.35 7.86
CA THR A 253 14.88 -9.42 7.81
C THR A 253 15.20 -10.59 8.73
N CYS A 254 16.18 -10.45 9.64
CA CYS A 254 16.40 -11.40 10.72
C CYS A 254 15.17 -11.43 11.64
N MET A 255 14.39 -12.51 11.57
CA MET A 255 13.22 -12.70 12.42
C MET A 255 13.66 -13.19 13.82
N ASN A 256 13.28 -12.44 14.84
CA ASN A 256 13.42 -12.86 16.25
C ASN A 256 12.09 -13.35 16.84
N SER A 257 11.10 -13.67 15.99
CA SER A 257 9.75 -14.01 16.39
C SER A 257 9.53 -15.51 16.33
N THR A 258 9.54 -16.18 17.49
CA THR A 258 9.06 -17.57 17.60
C THR A 258 7.54 -17.58 17.69
N PRO A 259 6.85 -18.49 16.97
CA PRO A 259 5.42 -18.70 17.13
C PRO A 259 5.05 -18.95 18.60
N SER A 260 3.92 -18.42 19.02
CA SER A 260 3.39 -18.67 20.38
C SER A 260 2.67 -20.03 20.42
N ASP A 261 2.91 -20.81 21.46
CA ASP A 261 2.20 -22.07 21.68
C ASP A 261 0.98 -21.93 22.59
N SER A 262 0.48 -20.69 22.78
CA SER A 262 -0.62 -20.39 23.70
C SER A 262 -1.88 -19.96 22.95
N CYS A 263 -3.03 -20.34 23.50
CA CYS A 263 -4.33 -19.84 23.06
C CYS A 263 -4.61 -18.47 23.69
N LEU A 264 -5.34 -17.58 22.99
CA LEU A 264 -5.66 -16.21 23.44
C LEU A 264 -6.41 -16.21 24.78
N HIS A 265 -7.47 -17.06 24.89
CA HIS A 265 -8.22 -17.17 26.15
C HIS A 265 -7.35 -17.65 27.31
N THR A 266 -6.42 -18.59 27.10
CA THR A 266 -5.50 -19.06 28.13
C THR A 266 -4.63 -17.93 28.67
N LEU A 267 -4.10 -17.07 27.80
CA LEU A 267 -3.30 -15.89 28.19
C LEU A 267 -4.13 -14.90 29.01
N ILE A 268 -5.41 -14.67 28.64
CA ILE A 268 -6.32 -13.79 29.41
C ILE A 268 -6.65 -14.42 30.76
N LEU A 269 -6.97 -15.73 30.83
CA LEU A 269 -7.27 -16.44 32.07
C LEU A 269 -6.08 -16.50 33.02
N GLU A 270 -4.87 -16.47 32.50
CA GLU A 270 -3.67 -16.32 33.35
C GLU A 270 -3.70 -14.97 34.07
N GLN A 271 -4.09 -13.88 33.39
CA GLN A 271 -4.25 -12.57 34.06
C GLN A 271 -5.42 -12.56 35.05
N CYS A 272 -6.52 -13.28 34.76
CA CYS A 272 -7.61 -13.43 35.74
C CYS A 272 -7.14 -14.08 37.03
N ARG A 273 -6.22 -15.02 36.97
CA ARG A 273 -5.61 -15.65 38.17
C ARG A 273 -4.61 -14.77 38.87
N LEU A 274 -3.78 -14.04 38.09
CA LEU A 274 -2.72 -13.20 38.65
C LEU A 274 -3.24 -11.88 39.24
N ARG A 275 -4.35 -11.33 38.71
CA ARG A 275 -4.87 -9.99 38.98
C ARG A 275 -6.39 -9.97 39.15
N PRO A 276 -6.98 -10.85 40.00
CA PRO A 276 -8.44 -11.06 40.05
C PRO A 276 -9.22 -9.79 40.37
N ASP A 277 -8.69 -8.92 41.18
CA ASP A 277 -9.39 -7.74 41.70
C ASP A 277 -9.07 -6.45 40.93
N GLU A 278 -8.14 -6.53 39.94
CA GLU A 278 -7.84 -5.41 39.03
C GLU A 278 -8.95 -5.23 38.01
N THR A 279 -9.11 -3.99 37.51
CA THR A 279 -10.11 -3.67 36.50
C THR A 279 -9.66 -4.18 35.12
N ALA A 280 -10.36 -5.18 34.60
CA ALA A 280 -10.16 -5.72 33.23
C ALA A 280 -10.86 -4.88 32.16
N VAL A 281 -12.09 -4.44 32.45
CA VAL A 281 -12.93 -3.64 31.53
C VAL A 281 -13.43 -2.41 32.25
N ARG A 282 -13.21 -1.25 31.69
CA ARG A 282 -13.81 0.02 32.10
C ARG A 282 -14.71 0.51 30.98
N SER A 283 -16.01 0.58 31.24
CA SER A 283 -16.97 0.87 30.17
C SER A 283 -17.97 1.94 30.58
N TRP A 284 -18.73 2.44 29.62
CA TRP A 284 -19.85 3.34 29.86
C TRP A 284 -21.06 2.65 30.48
N ASP A 285 -21.22 1.33 30.23
CA ASP A 285 -22.32 0.49 30.71
C ASP A 285 -21.97 -0.39 31.91
N GLY A 286 -20.75 -0.24 32.47
CA GLY A 286 -20.30 -0.92 33.69
C GLY A 286 -18.85 -1.34 33.62
N ASN A 287 -18.24 -1.54 34.77
CA ASN A 287 -16.86 -2.01 34.90
C ASN A 287 -16.86 -3.47 35.30
N LEU A 288 -15.82 -4.21 34.88
CA LEU A 288 -15.56 -5.58 35.33
C LEU A 288 -14.13 -5.69 35.85
N THR A 289 -13.96 -6.37 36.97
CA THR A 289 -12.70 -6.92 37.41
C THR A 289 -12.32 -8.16 36.59
N TYR A 290 -11.07 -8.59 36.62
CA TYR A 290 -10.63 -9.84 35.99
C TYR A 290 -11.37 -11.05 36.54
N ARG A 291 -11.73 -11.06 37.82
CA ARG A 291 -12.54 -12.10 38.49
C ARG A 291 -13.96 -12.17 37.90
N GLU A 292 -14.60 -11.03 37.78
CA GLU A 292 -15.96 -10.96 37.21
C GLU A 292 -15.95 -11.32 35.70
N LEU A 293 -14.95 -10.88 34.95
CA LEU A 293 -14.77 -11.26 33.53
C LEU A 293 -14.59 -12.76 33.38
N ASP A 294 -13.81 -13.41 34.27
CA ASP A 294 -13.62 -14.86 34.31
C ASP A 294 -14.94 -15.58 34.57
N ASP A 295 -15.68 -15.23 35.65
CA ASP A 295 -16.95 -15.88 36.00
C ASP A 295 -17.99 -15.75 34.87
N LEU A 296 -18.21 -14.52 34.38
CA LEU A 296 -19.24 -14.25 33.37
C LEU A 296 -18.92 -14.92 32.02
N SER A 297 -17.64 -14.85 31.58
CA SER A 297 -17.25 -15.53 30.34
C SER A 297 -17.26 -17.05 30.46
N LEU A 298 -17.02 -17.62 31.65
CA LEU A 298 -17.12 -19.06 31.88
C LEU A 298 -18.56 -19.56 31.79
N ARG A 299 -19.51 -18.84 32.44
CA ARG A 299 -20.95 -19.19 32.37
C ARG A 299 -21.45 -19.22 30.93
N LEU A 300 -21.15 -18.20 30.14
CA LEU A 300 -21.54 -18.15 28.75
C LEU A 300 -20.79 -19.20 27.91
N ALA A 301 -19.50 -19.44 28.16
CA ALA A 301 -18.77 -20.49 27.45
C ALA A 301 -19.37 -21.87 27.67
N HIS A 302 -19.78 -22.19 28.90
CA HIS A 302 -20.44 -23.45 29.23
C HIS A 302 -21.75 -23.59 28.44
N HIS A 303 -22.60 -22.56 28.41
CA HIS A 303 -23.83 -22.55 27.63
C HIS A 303 -23.55 -22.74 26.13
N LEU A 304 -22.52 -22.08 25.58
CA LEU A 304 -22.14 -22.24 24.17
C LEU A 304 -21.63 -23.66 23.86
N ILE A 305 -20.92 -24.31 24.78
CA ILE A 305 -20.48 -25.70 24.64
C ILE A 305 -21.71 -26.64 24.59
N GLU A 306 -22.73 -26.40 25.45
CA GLU A 306 -23.98 -27.17 25.41
C GLU A 306 -24.73 -27.01 24.07
N LEU A 307 -24.60 -25.83 23.43
CA LEU A 307 -25.11 -25.58 22.07
C LEU A 307 -24.22 -26.16 20.96
N GLY A 308 -23.12 -26.82 21.30
CA GLY A 308 -22.23 -27.51 20.37
C GLY A 308 -21.07 -26.65 19.83
N VAL A 309 -20.73 -25.54 20.49
CA VAL A 309 -19.55 -24.76 20.14
C VAL A 309 -18.30 -25.50 20.63
N GLY A 310 -17.31 -25.60 19.74
CA GLY A 310 -16.01 -26.22 19.98
C GLY A 310 -14.98 -25.76 18.96
N PRO A 311 -13.78 -26.39 18.89
CA PRO A 311 -12.77 -26.05 17.93
C PRO A 311 -13.31 -26.07 16.48
N GLU A 312 -12.91 -25.06 15.69
CA GLU A 312 -13.36 -24.85 14.31
C GLU A 312 -14.88 -24.55 14.13
N THR A 313 -15.60 -24.30 15.23
CA THR A 313 -16.99 -23.83 15.16
C THR A 313 -17.02 -22.32 15.05
N PHE A 314 -17.67 -21.79 14.00
CA PHE A 314 -17.82 -20.36 13.78
C PHE A 314 -19.09 -19.85 14.43
N VAL A 315 -18.98 -18.74 15.19
CA VAL A 315 -20.07 -18.10 15.93
C VAL A 315 -20.19 -16.65 15.50
N LEU A 316 -21.36 -16.23 15.04
CA LEU A 316 -21.63 -14.81 14.75
C LEU A 316 -21.69 -14.00 16.07
N SER A 317 -21.20 -12.78 16.03
CA SER A 317 -21.23 -11.85 17.16
C SER A 317 -21.71 -10.48 16.67
N CYS A 318 -22.83 -9.99 17.22
CA CYS A 318 -23.43 -8.71 16.85
C CYS A 318 -23.72 -7.89 18.10
N PHE A 319 -22.91 -6.88 18.33
CA PHE A 319 -23.01 -6.01 19.53
C PHE A 319 -22.69 -4.57 19.17
N GLU A 320 -23.35 -3.64 19.85
CA GLU A 320 -22.81 -2.30 20.02
C GLU A 320 -21.66 -2.32 21.04
N LYS A 321 -20.88 -1.23 21.11
CA LYS A 321 -19.77 -1.13 22.07
C LYS A 321 -20.28 -1.25 23.50
N SER A 322 -19.87 -2.31 24.19
CA SER A 322 -20.34 -2.63 25.52
C SER A 322 -19.38 -3.60 26.24
N THR A 323 -19.47 -3.63 27.56
CA THR A 323 -18.85 -4.66 28.39
C THR A 323 -19.23 -6.08 27.94
N TRP A 324 -20.46 -6.26 27.49
CA TRP A 324 -21.04 -7.55 27.11
C TRP A 324 -20.45 -8.11 25.82
N ALA A 325 -20.07 -7.26 24.87
CA ALA A 325 -19.31 -7.65 23.69
C ALA A 325 -17.96 -8.29 24.04
N ILE A 326 -17.29 -7.76 25.07
CA ILE A 326 -16.01 -8.30 25.55
C ILE A 326 -16.22 -9.67 26.19
N VAL A 327 -17.23 -9.81 27.05
CA VAL A 327 -17.59 -11.08 27.69
C VAL A 327 -17.94 -12.14 26.62
N ALA A 328 -18.76 -11.78 25.63
CA ALA A 328 -19.18 -12.68 24.55
C ALA A 328 -18.00 -13.20 23.73
N ARG A 329 -17.11 -12.31 23.28
CA ARG A 329 -15.90 -12.69 22.51
C ARG A 329 -14.99 -13.62 23.31
N LEU A 330 -14.74 -13.30 24.59
CA LEU A 330 -13.93 -14.18 25.44
C LEU A 330 -14.62 -15.53 25.67
N ALA A 331 -15.94 -15.56 25.87
CA ALA A 331 -16.71 -16.77 26.07
C ALA A 331 -16.67 -17.70 24.84
N ILE A 332 -16.80 -17.14 23.63
CA ILE A 332 -16.68 -17.89 22.37
C ILE A 332 -15.29 -18.54 22.27
N LEU A 333 -14.23 -17.80 22.56
CA LEU A 333 -12.85 -18.33 22.57
C LEU A 333 -12.65 -19.42 23.62
N ARG A 334 -13.25 -19.30 24.80
CA ARG A 334 -13.20 -20.29 25.89
C ARG A 334 -14.00 -21.55 25.57
N ALA A 335 -15.08 -21.41 24.80
CA ALA A 335 -15.85 -22.54 24.27
C ALA A 335 -15.11 -23.28 23.14
N GLY A 336 -13.99 -22.73 22.66
CA GLY A 336 -13.20 -23.25 21.55
C GLY A 336 -13.64 -22.73 20.19
N GLY A 337 -14.68 -21.90 20.13
CA GLY A 337 -15.18 -21.34 18.88
C GLY A 337 -14.35 -20.17 18.36
N ALA A 338 -14.58 -19.82 17.09
CA ALA A 338 -14.05 -18.63 16.44
C ALA A 338 -15.19 -17.65 16.18
N TYR A 339 -15.06 -16.39 16.65
CA TYR A 339 -16.09 -15.39 16.46
C TYR A 339 -15.99 -14.69 15.10
N ILE A 340 -17.13 -14.29 14.57
CA ILE A 340 -17.30 -13.48 13.38
C ILE A 340 -18.12 -12.27 13.76
N SER A 341 -17.50 -11.11 13.82
CA SER A 341 -18.24 -9.88 14.14
C SER A 341 -18.93 -9.33 12.91
N ILE A 342 -20.19 -8.97 13.06
CA ILE A 342 -21.07 -8.40 12.03
C ILE A 342 -21.73 -7.12 12.52
N PHE A 343 -22.11 -6.24 11.60
CA PHE A 343 -22.95 -5.09 11.92
C PHE A 343 -24.42 -5.48 11.92
N ALA A 344 -25.18 -4.93 12.86
CA ALA A 344 -26.65 -5.05 12.82
C ALA A 344 -27.25 -4.47 11.54
N SER A 345 -26.59 -3.49 10.90
CA SER A 345 -27.00 -2.85 9.64
C SER A 345 -26.61 -3.62 8.38
N ASN A 346 -25.89 -4.75 8.48
CA ASN A 346 -25.52 -5.52 7.29
C ASN A 346 -26.76 -5.95 6.49
N PRO A 347 -26.73 -5.85 5.15
CA PRO A 347 -27.81 -6.32 4.29
C PRO A 347 -28.09 -7.82 4.47
N PRO A 348 -29.36 -8.30 4.39
CA PRO A 348 -29.68 -9.73 4.50
C PRO A 348 -28.90 -10.61 3.54
N VAL A 349 -28.73 -10.20 2.28
CA VAL A 349 -27.96 -10.94 1.26
C VAL A 349 -26.49 -11.10 1.67
N TYR A 350 -25.91 -10.09 2.29
CA TYR A 350 -24.55 -10.17 2.83
C TYR A 350 -24.47 -11.18 3.98
N LEU A 351 -25.40 -11.12 4.92
CA LEU A 351 -25.48 -12.05 6.06
C LEU A 351 -25.68 -13.49 5.60
N GLU A 352 -26.57 -13.75 4.66
CA GLU A 352 -26.76 -15.06 4.06
C GLU A 352 -25.48 -15.58 3.41
N SER A 353 -24.75 -14.72 2.70
CA SER A 353 -23.44 -15.08 2.11
C SER A 353 -22.44 -15.50 3.19
N VAL A 354 -22.34 -14.75 4.29
CA VAL A 354 -21.45 -15.07 5.43
C VAL A 354 -21.87 -16.41 6.06
N ILE A 355 -23.16 -16.59 6.37
CA ILE A 355 -23.70 -17.79 7.01
C ILE A 355 -23.46 -19.03 6.13
N ASN A 356 -23.78 -18.93 4.84
CA ASN A 356 -23.62 -20.06 3.91
C ASN A 356 -22.17 -20.51 3.75
N ARG A 357 -21.24 -19.58 3.82
CA ARG A 357 -19.79 -19.85 3.68
C ARG A 357 -19.17 -20.39 4.96
N THR A 358 -19.57 -19.87 6.09
CA THR A 358 -19.06 -20.29 7.41
C THR A 358 -19.80 -21.50 7.98
N LYS A 359 -20.97 -21.82 7.44
CA LYS A 359 -21.88 -22.84 8.00
C LYS A 359 -22.26 -22.57 9.45
N THR A 360 -22.21 -21.29 9.87
CA THR A 360 -22.53 -20.92 11.24
C THR A 360 -24.00 -21.16 11.56
N ARG A 361 -24.27 -21.61 12.77
CA ARG A 361 -25.61 -21.90 13.26
C ARG A 361 -25.97 -21.09 14.50
N ILE A 362 -25.00 -20.39 15.07
CA ILE A 362 -25.15 -19.69 16.36
C ILE A 362 -24.77 -18.24 16.19
N LEU A 363 -25.59 -17.35 16.70
CA LEU A 363 -25.34 -15.93 16.86
C LEU A 363 -25.45 -15.57 18.33
N VAL A 364 -24.47 -14.84 18.86
CA VAL A 364 -24.52 -14.19 20.17
C VAL A 364 -24.68 -12.67 19.96
N THR A 365 -25.69 -12.08 20.62
CA THR A 365 -26.06 -10.69 20.35
C THR A 365 -26.66 -10.01 21.58
N ASP A 366 -26.75 -8.68 21.57
CA ASP A 366 -27.58 -7.94 22.51
C ASP A 366 -29.06 -8.32 22.30
N THR A 367 -29.85 -8.33 23.39
CA THR A 367 -31.28 -8.66 23.32
C THR A 367 -32.06 -7.79 22.36
N CYS A 368 -31.67 -6.54 22.16
CA CYS A 368 -32.33 -5.63 21.22
C CYS A 368 -32.25 -6.04 19.75
N TYR A 369 -31.33 -6.93 19.39
CA TYR A 369 -31.16 -7.43 18.03
C TYR A 369 -31.69 -8.84 17.82
N THR A 370 -32.21 -9.52 18.85
CA THR A 370 -32.67 -10.92 18.79
C THR A 370 -33.70 -11.11 17.67
N ASP A 371 -34.74 -10.28 17.64
CA ASP A 371 -35.84 -10.39 16.67
C ASP A 371 -35.38 -10.21 15.22
N ARG A 372 -34.30 -9.42 15.02
CA ARG A 372 -33.75 -9.20 13.70
C ARG A 372 -33.11 -10.46 13.07
N PHE A 373 -32.57 -11.33 13.91
CA PHE A 373 -31.77 -12.48 13.43
C PHE A 373 -32.45 -13.84 13.63
N GLN A 374 -33.59 -13.93 14.33
CA GLN A 374 -34.25 -15.20 14.65
C GLN A 374 -34.68 -16.02 13.41
N ASP A 375 -35.01 -15.32 12.30
CA ASP A 375 -35.38 -15.97 11.03
C ASP A 375 -34.17 -16.22 10.11
N ILE A 376 -32.98 -15.74 10.48
CA ILE A 376 -31.76 -15.79 9.66
C ILE A 376 -30.78 -16.85 10.19
N VAL A 377 -30.68 -16.99 11.52
CA VAL A 377 -29.71 -17.89 12.18
C VAL A 377 -30.48 -18.91 13.03
N PRO A 378 -30.18 -20.23 12.95
CA PRO A 378 -30.93 -21.26 13.68
C PRO A 378 -30.99 -21.10 15.19
N VAL A 379 -29.91 -20.56 15.80
CA VAL A 379 -29.82 -20.34 17.23
C VAL A 379 -29.34 -18.91 17.51
N VAL A 380 -30.18 -18.11 18.12
CA VAL A 380 -29.86 -16.74 18.53
C VAL A 380 -29.81 -16.66 20.05
N VAL A 381 -28.63 -16.38 20.60
CA VAL A 381 -28.38 -16.18 22.03
C VAL A 381 -28.42 -14.67 22.31
N GLY A 382 -29.58 -14.19 22.75
CA GLY A 382 -29.77 -12.81 23.18
C GLY A 382 -29.23 -12.62 24.60
N MET A 383 -28.24 -11.78 24.78
CA MET A 383 -27.59 -11.52 26.05
C MET A 383 -28.22 -10.33 26.75
N SER A 384 -28.67 -10.50 28.03
CA SER A 384 -28.80 -9.43 29.00
C SER A 384 -27.92 -9.71 30.22
N PRO A 385 -27.57 -8.68 31.00
CA PRO A 385 -26.79 -8.85 32.23
C PRO A 385 -27.44 -9.80 33.21
N GLU A 386 -28.75 -9.73 33.38
CA GLU A 386 -29.56 -10.54 34.30
C GLU A 386 -29.59 -12.01 33.84
N TRP A 387 -29.85 -12.25 32.54
CA TRP A 387 -29.84 -13.58 31.97
C TRP A 387 -28.47 -14.24 32.11
N LEU A 388 -27.41 -13.54 31.80
CA LEU A 388 -26.05 -14.07 31.89
C LEU A 388 -25.68 -14.48 33.33
N ARG A 389 -26.05 -13.66 34.32
CA ARG A 389 -25.83 -13.98 35.74
C ARG A 389 -26.70 -15.12 36.26
N SER A 390 -27.84 -15.38 35.62
CA SER A 390 -28.73 -16.52 35.94
C SER A 390 -28.23 -17.86 35.42
N LEU A 391 -27.29 -17.87 34.47
CA LEU A 391 -26.69 -19.11 33.98
C LEU A 391 -25.94 -19.84 35.11
N PRO A 392 -25.96 -21.19 35.13
CA PRO A 392 -25.21 -21.96 36.10
C PRO A 392 -23.72 -21.56 36.15
N ALA A 393 -23.10 -21.63 37.29
CA ALA A 393 -21.66 -21.50 37.41
C ALA A 393 -21.01 -22.60 36.57
N GLY A 394 -20.35 -22.22 35.51
CA GLY A 394 -19.74 -23.14 34.56
C GLY A 394 -18.61 -23.93 35.21
N SER A 395 -18.49 -25.21 34.89
CA SER A 395 -17.46 -26.08 35.46
C SER A 395 -16.34 -26.42 34.47
N ARG A 396 -16.50 -26.09 33.17
CA ARG A 396 -15.55 -26.48 32.10
C ARG A 396 -15.35 -25.40 31.07
N ALA A 397 -14.07 -25.10 30.79
CA ALA A 397 -13.62 -24.56 29.51
C ALA A 397 -13.34 -25.72 28.53
N CYS A 398 -13.34 -25.45 27.23
CA CYS A 398 -12.95 -26.45 26.22
C CYS A 398 -11.44 -26.74 26.31
N GLU A 399 -11.07 -27.93 26.79
CA GLU A 399 -9.67 -28.33 27.00
C GLU A 399 -8.95 -28.77 25.70
N THR A 400 -9.69 -28.89 24.58
CA THR A 400 -9.16 -29.43 23.32
C THR A 400 -8.69 -28.37 22.33
N VAL A 401 -8.78 -27.09 22.70
CA VAL A 401 -8.37 -25.95 21.84
C VAL A 401 -6.85 -25.90 21.72
N ARG A 402 -6.39 -25.79 20.47
CA ARG A 402 -4.96 -25.69 20.17
C ARG A 402 -4.61 -24.32 19.55
N PRO A 403 -3.34 -23.92 19.62
CA PRO A 403 -2.88 -22.63 19.07
C PRO A 403 -3.17 -22.46 17.57
N ASP A 404 -3.19 -23.54 16.78
CA ASP A 404 -3.46 -23.55 15.35
C ASP A 404 -4.96 -23.50 14.98
N ASN A 405 -5.86 -23.66 15.99
CA ASN A 405 -7.29 -23.52 15.76
C ASN A 405 -7.68 -22.06 15.43
N ALA A 406 -8.77 -21.92 14.65
CA ALA A 406 -9.36 -20.63 14.36
C ALA A 406 -9.81 -19.92 15.65
N CYS A 407 -9.53 -18.63 15.78
CA CYS A 407 -10.00 -17.80 16.89
C CYS A 407 -11.00 -16.73 16.43
N LEU A 408 -10.86 -16.27 15.20
CA LEU A 408 -11.77 -15.32 14.57
C LEU A 408 -11.70 -15.39 13.05
N VAL A 409 -12.74 -14.88 12.38
CA VAL A 409 -12.77 -14.72 10.92
C VAL A 409 -13.13 -13.27 10.60
N LEU A 410 -12.31 -12.65 9.77
CA LEU A 410 -12.53 -11.30 9.25
C LEU A 410 -13.13 -11.39 7.85
N PHE A 411 -14.23 -10.71 7.60
CA PHE A 411 -14.79 -10.57 6.27
C PHE A 411 -14.37 -9.25 5.65
N THR A 412 -13.76 -9.32 4.48
CA THR A 412 -13.35 -8.16 3.68
C THR A 412 -14.01 -8.21 2.31
N SER A 413 -14.10 -7.04 1.65
CA SER A 413 -14.56 -6.95 0.27
C SER A 413 -13.71 -7.82 -0.66
N GLY A 414 -14.34 -8.48 -1.60
CA GLY A 414 -13.70 -9.39 -2.55
C GLY A 414 -13.87 -8.96 -4.00
N SER A 415 -12.79 -8.98 -4.78
CA SER A 415 -12.75 -8.60 -6.20
C SER A 415 -13.77 -9.33 -7.12
N THR A 416 -14.49 -10.29 -6.58
CA THR A 416 -15.48 -11.11 -7.30
C THR A 416 -16.91 -10.78 -6.90
N GLY A 417 -17.16 -9.72 -6.13
CA GLY A 417 -18.47 -9.34 -5.63
C GLY A 417 -18.99 -10.25 -4.50
N THR A 418 -18.13 -11.04 -3.87
CA THR A 418 -18.46 -11.85 -2.70
C THR A 418 -17.44 -11.61 -1.59
N PRO A 419 -17.91 -11.36 -0.33
CA PRO A 419 -17.02 -11.11 0.80
C PRO A 419 -16.04 -12.27 1.02
N LYS A 420 -14.77 -11.98 1.32
CA LYS A 420 -13.73 -12.98 1.60
C LYS A 420 -13.58 -13.14 3.11
N GLY A 421 -13.73 -14.37 3.62
CA GLY A 421 -13.48 -14.70 5.03
C GLY A 421 -12.01 -15.08 5.26
N ILE A 422 -11.29 -14.30 6.05
CA ILE A 422 -9.89 -14.51 6.44
C ILE A 422 -9.86 -15.21 7.79
N ILE A 423 -9.29 -16.41 7.87
CA ILE A 423 -9.22 -17.19 9.10
C ILE A 423 -7.95 -16.82 9.88
N GLN A 424 -8.13 -16.31 11.07
CA GLN A 424 -7.05 -16.05 12.02
C GLN A 424 -7.02 -17.15 13.09
N THR A 425 -5.82 -17.49 13.57
CA THR A 425 -5.61 -18.51 14.61
C THR A 425 -5.20 -17.88 15.94
N HIS A 426 -5.33 -18.62 17.03
CA HIS A 426 -4.82 -18.21 18.33
C HIS A 426 -3.31 -17.90 18.26
N GLN A 427 -2.54 -18.76 17.59
CA GLN A 427 -1.10 -18.61 17.44
C GLN A 427 -0.72 -17.32 16.73
N THR A 428 -1.41 -16.98 15.62
CA THR A 428 -1.09 -15.77 14.83
C THR A 428 -1.25 -14.51 15.67
N TYR A 429 -2.37 -14.38 16.37
CA TYR A 429 -2.64 -13.22 17.23
C TYR A 429 -1.76 -13.21 18.48
N ALA A 430 -1.59 -14.33 19.17
CA ALA A 430 -0.73 -14.40 20.36
C ALA A 430 0.72 -14.01 20.04
N THR A 431 1.23 -14.46 18.90
CA THR A 431 2.57 -14.08 18.42
C THR A 431 2.68 -12.60 18.12
N ALA A 432 1.69 -12.06 17.39
CA ALA A 432 1.67 -10.65 17.01
C ALA A 432 1.55 -9.74 18.23
N ILE A 433 0.66 -10.06 19.20
CA ILE A 433 0.47 -9.30 20.45
C ILE A 433 1.77 -9.22 21.25
N LYS A 434 2.49 -10.33 21.41
CA LYS A 434 3.76 -10.38 22.14
C LYS A 434 4.79 -9.39 21.54
N ASN A 435 4.91 -9.36 20.22
CA ASN A 435 5.86 -8.47 19.55
C ASN A 435 5.39 -7.01 19.57
N TYR A 436 4.11 -6.77 19.35
CA TYR A 436 3.50 -5.44 19.41
C TYR A 436 3.67 -4.81 20.80
N ALA A 437 3.40 -5.60 21.87
CA ALA A 437 3.58 -5.16 23.24
C ALA A 437 5.04 -4.80 23.54
N ARG A 438 5.99 -5.62 23.10
CA ARG A 438 7.43 -5.32 23.23
C ARG A 438 7.80 -4.01 22.52
N ASP A 439 7.34 -3.84 21.30
CA ASP A 439 7.71 -2.70 20.45
C ASP A 439 7.13 -1.37 20.94
N LEU A 440 5.94 -1.40 21.55
CA LEU A 440 5.29 -0.23 22.14
C LEU A 440 5.48 -0.13 23.68
N GLN A 441 6.20 -1.08 24.28
CA GLN A 441 6.46 -1.12 25.73
C GLN A 441 5.16 -1.16 26.55
N LEU A 442 4.18 -1.96 26.09
CA LEU A 442 2.90 -2.16 26.76
C LEU A 442 3.01 -3.21 27.88
N GLY A 443 2.13 -3.10 28.88
CA GLY A 443 2.10 -4.03 30.02
C GLY A 443 0.83 -3.87 30.84
N PRO A 444 0.84 -4.34 32.13
CA PRO A 444 -0.34 -4.32 33.00
C PRO A 444 -0.90 -2.93 33.30
N HIS A 445 -0.13 -1.89 33.07
CA HIS A 445 -0.56 -0.49 33.22
C HIS A 445 -1.32 0.05 32.02
N THR A 446 -1.38 -0.70 30.89
CA THR A 446 -1.97 -0.25 29.63
C THR A 446 -3.48 -0.12 29.74
N ARG A 447 -4.02 1.02 29.30
CA ARG A 447 -5.43 1.33 29.26
C ARG A 447 -5.80 1.66 27.82
N TYR A 448 -6.21 0.61 27.08
CA TYR A 448 -6.46 0.71 25.63
C TYR A 448 -7.89 1.11 25.35
N LEU A 449 -8.10 2.24 24.64
CA LEU A 449 -9.43 2.66 24.20
C LEU A 449 -9.90 1.79 23.04
N GLN A 450 -11.12 1.31 23.12
CA GLN A 450 -11.78 0.58 22.02
C GLN A 450 -12.54 1.55 21.12
N PHE A 451 -11.91 2.01 20.05
CA PHE A 451 -12.51 2.97 19.14
C PHE A 451 -13.13 2.31 17.89
N ASP A 452 -12.45 1.34 17.29
CA ASP A 452 -12.85 0.76 16.02
C ASP A 452 -14.07 -0.15 16.13
N ASP A 453 -14.90 -0.22 15.09
CA ASP A 453 -16.08 -1.09 15.09
C ASP A 453 -15.68 -2.57 15.10
N TYR A 454 -16.50 -3.39 15.75
CA TYR A 454 -16.21 -4.79 16.01
C TYR A 454 -16.01 -5.65 14.75
N ALA A 455 -16.54 -5.26 13.62
CA ALA A 455 -16.36 -5.97 12.34
C ALA A 455 -14.98 -5.72 11.70
N PHE A 456 -14.21 -4.73 12.16
CA PHE A 456 -12.88 -4.43 11.66
C PHE A 456 -11.79 -5.12 12.48
N ASP A 457 -10.64 -5.37 11.84
CA ASP A 457 -9.51 -6.11 12.41
C ASP A 457 -8.88 -5.42 13.62
N ILE A 458 -8.78 -4.08 13.63
CA ILE A 458 -8.22 -3.29 14.73
C ILE A 458 -8.99 -3.48 16.04
N SER A 459 -10.32 -3.67 16.00
CA SER A 459 -11.11 -3.91 17.21
C SER A 459 -10.60 -5.12 18.01
N ASN A 460 -9.98 -6.09 17.34
CA ASN A 460 -9.41 -7.27 17.99
C ASN A 460 -8.10 -6.96 18.73
N LEU A 461 -7.31 -6.02 18.19
CA LEU A 461 -6.13 -5.49 18.88
C LEU A 461 -6.53 -4.75 20.15
N GLU A 462 -7.53 -3.85 20.06
CA GLU A 462 -8.03 -3.01 21.17
C GLU A 462 -8.60 -3.84 22.31
N PHE A 463 -9.14 -5.03 22.00
CA PHE A 463 -9.69 -5.98 22.97
C PHE A 463 -8.63 -6.91 23.55
N LEU A 464 -7.84 -7.59 22.69
CA LEU A 464 -6.96 -8.67 23.12
C LEU A 464 -5.68 -8.16 23.78
N VAL A 465 -5.11 -7.06 23.28
CA VAL A 465 -3.83 -6.55 23.81
C VAL A 465 -3.92 -6.20 25.28
N PRO A 466 -4.84 -5.33 25.75
CA PRO A 466 -4.88 -4.99 27.15
C PRO A 466 -5.17 -6.20 28.04
N LEU A 467 -6.11 -7.06 27.67
CA LEU A 467 -6.50 -8.20 28.50
C LEU A 467 -5.40 -9.28 28.64
N ILE A 468 -4.66 -9.54 27.56
CA ILE A 468 -3.52 -10.50 27.59
C ILE A 468 -2.36 -9.96 28.41
N LEU A 469 -2.18 -8.64 28.46
CA LEU A 469 -1.09 -8.00 29.20
C LEU A 469 -1.45 -7.69 30.68
N GLY A 470 -2.67 -7.98 31.10
CA GLY A 470 -3.14 -7.66 32.47
C GLY A 470 -3.51 -6.20 32.65
N GLY A 471 -3.74 -5.47 31.58
CA GLY A 471 -4.18 -4.08 31.55
C GLY A 471 -5.70 -3.92 31.56
N CYS A 472 -6.20 -2.81 31.02
CA CYS A 472 -7.63 -2.48 31.02
C CYS A 472 -8.13 -2.15 29.60
N CYS A 473 -9.18 -2.83 29.16
CA CYS A 473 -9.93 -2.50 27.97
C CYS A 473 -10.92 -1.38 28.29
N CYS A 474 -10.76 -0.21 27.66
CA CYS A 474 -11.59 0.98 27.86
C CYS A 474 -12.64 1.07 26.76
N VAL A 475 -13.91 0.83 27.08
CA VAL A 475 -15.02 0.79 26.15
C VAL A 475 -15.82 2.10 26.24
N PRO A 476 -15.77 2.96 25.21
CA PRO A 476 -16.48 4.23 25.22
C PRO A 476 -17.99 4.06 25.01
N GLY A 477 -18.75 5.05 25.46
CA GLY A 477 -20.15 5.18 25.14
C GLY A 477 -20.39 5.60 23.68
N PRO A 478 -21.65 5.74 23.26
CA PRO A 478 -21.98 6.23 21.92
C PRO A 478 -21.36 7.61 21.66
N MET A 479 -20.58 7.72 20.58
CA MET A 479 -19.89 8.94 20.15
C MET A 479 -20.45 9.41 18.82
N LYS A 480 -20.70 10.71 18.68
CA LYS A 480 -21.15 11.33 17.42
C LYS A 480 -20.18 12.39 16.92
N THR A 481 -19.33 12.89 17.79
CA THR A 481 -18.42 13.99 17.52
C THR A 481 -17.01 13.70 18.04
N VAL A 482 -16.02 14.43 17.55
CA VAL A 482 -14.64 14.35 18.05
C VAL A 482 -14.55 14.83 19.50
N GLN A 483 -15.39 15.78 19.91
CA GLN A 483 -15.49 16.24 21.30
C GLN A 483 -16.00 15.12 22.22
N ASP A 484 -16.90 14.26 21.74
CA ASP A 484 -17.31 13.07 22.49
C ASP A 484 -16.14 12.10 22.65
N LEU A 485 -15.31 11.91 21.61
CA LEU A 485 -14.12 11.07 21.67
C LEU A 485 -13.11 11.59 22.70
N SER A 486 -12.77 12.89 22.68
CA SER A 486 -11.87 13.49 23.66
C SER A 486 -12.40 13.32 25.10
N ARG A 487 -13.71 13.50 25.29
CA ARG A 487 -14.37 13.30 26.61
C ARG A 487 -14.26 11.85 27.08
N GLU A 488 -14.49 10.89 26.19
CA GLU A 488 -14.41 9.46 26.52
C GLU A 488 -12.98 9.01 26.81
N ILE A 489 -11.97 9.49 26.04
CA ILE A 489 -10.55 9.25 26.33
C ILE A 489 -10.22 9.66 27.76
N ASN A 490 -10.64 10.88 28.15
CA ASN A 490 -10.36 11.41 29.50
C ASN A 490 -11.19 10.73 30.60
N ARG A 491 -12.48 10.42 30.36
CA ARG A 491 -13.36 9.75 31.33
C ARG A 491 -12.88 8.34 31.65
N LEU A 492 -12.46 7.61 30.61
CA LEU A 492 -11.96 6.25 30.75
C LEU A 492 -10.48 6.22 31.15
N ASP A 493 -9.81 7.38 31.16
CA ASP A 493 -8.40 7.53 31.48
C ASP A 493 -7.53 6.63 30.58
N ALA A 494 -7.89 6.59 29.30
CA ALA A 494 -7.17 5.80 28.31
C ALA A 494 -5.81 6.42 28.00
N ASP A 495 -4.78 5.59 27.90
CA ASP A 495 -3.42 6.04 27.64
C ASP A 495 -2.89 5.63 26.25
N ILE A 496 -3.61 4.73 25.57
CA ILE A 496 -3.33 4.33 24.18
C ILE A 496 -4.63 4.12 23.41
N LEU A 497 -4.60 4.47 22.13
CA LEU A 497 -5.69 4.20 21.18
C LEU A 497 -5.15 4.05 19.76
N PHE A 498 -5.98 3.51 18.88
CA PHE A 498 -5.78 3.52 17.44
C PHE A 498 -6.85 4.37 16.74
N LEU A 499 -6.45 5.16 15.74
CA LEU A 499 -7.35 5.97 14.90
C LEU A 499 -6.89 5.92 13.45
N THR A 500 -7.82 6.13 12.51
CA THR A 500 -7.43 6.50 11.16
C THR A 500 -6.87 7.92 11.14
N PRO A 501 -5.92 8.27 10.26
CA PRO A 501 -5.42 9.63 10.10
C PRO A 501 -6.52 10.69 9.94
N THR A 502 -7.59 10.36 9.21
CA THR A 502 -8.77 11.22 9.00
C THR A 502 -9.47 11.61 10.32
N VAL A 503 -9.54 10.70 11.28
CA VAL A 503 -10.09 10.99 12.62
C VAL A 503 -9.05 11.67 13.51
N ALA A 504 -7.82 11.17 13.51
CA ALA A 504 -6.74 11.64 14.38
C ALA A 504 -6.41 13.13 14.18
N ILE A 505 -6.53 13.64 12.93
CA ILE A 505 -6.26 15.05 12.60
C ILE A 505 -7.27 16.01 13.24
N LYS A 506 -8.46 15.52 13.59
CA LYS A 506 -9.54 16.31 14.20
C LYS A 506 -9.37 16.46 15.73
N LEU A 507 -8.50 15.65 16.36
CA LEU A 507 -8.17 15.75 17.78
C LEU A 507 -7.10 16.82 18.03
N GLU A 508 -7.22 17.53 19.16
CA GLU A 508 -6.19 18.45 19.65
C GLU A 508 -5.39 17.81 20.79
N PRO A 509 -4.05 17.91 20.81
CA PRO A 509 -3.23 17.39 21.91
C PRO A 509 -3.65 17.91 23.29
N SER A 510 -4.09 19.16 23.39
CA SER A 510 -4.58 19.78 24.63
C SER A 510 -5.81 19.14 25.21
N ASP A 511 -6.66 18.54 24.34
CA ASP A 511 -7.94 17.96 24.75
C ASP A 511 -7.79 16.57 25.38
N VAL A 512 -6.64 15.92 25.18
CA VAL A 512 -6.34 14.56 25.63
C VAL A 512 -5.01 14.46 26.39
N PRO A 513 -4.81 15.22 27.47
CA PRO A 513 -3.50 15.41 28.13
C PRO A 513 -2.94 14.13 28.77
N ARG A 514 -3.75 13.08 28.96
CA ARG A 514 -3.33 11.80 29.54
C ARG A 514 -2.98 10.73 28.50
N LEU A 515 -3.28 10.98 27.24
CA LEU A 515 -2.97 10.07 26.15
C LEU A 515 -1.46 10.00 25.95
N LYS A 516 -0.87 8.80 26.08
CA LYS A 516 0.57 8.58 25.96
C LYS A 516 0.96 8.16 24.54
N THR A 517 0.10 7.35 23.90
CA THR A 517 0.38 6.80 22.57
C THR A 517 -0.86 6.88 21.71
N MET A 518 -0.71 7.46 20.53
CA MET A 518 -1.72 7.42 19.46
C MET A 518 -1.14 6.64 18.30
N CYS A 519 -1.68 5.45 18.06
CA CYS A 519 -1.41 4.67 16.87
C CYS A 519 -2.32 5.16 15.74
N VAL A 520 -1.77 5.32 14.54
CA VAL A 520 -2.53 5.71 13.35
C VAL A 520 -2.21 4.78 12.19
N GLY A 521 -3.20 4.48 11.35
CA GLY A 521 -2.99 3.59 10.22
C GLY A 521 -4.23 3.43 9.36
N GLY A 522 -4.15 2.51 8.37
CA GLY A 522 -5.24 2.27 7.43
C GLY A 522 -5.27 3.25 6.25
N GLU A 523 -4.70 4.43 6.39
CA GLU A 523 -4.65 5.50 5.40
C GLU A 523 -3.25 6.11 5.32
N PRO A 524 -2.92 6.88 4.24
CA PRO A 524 -1.69 7.65 4.19
C PRO A 524 -1.62 8.67 5.32
N LEU A 525 -0.45 8.80 5.93
CA LEU A 525 -0.23 9.72 7.05
C LEU A 525 -0.03 11.16 6.55
N PRO A 526 -0.95 12.12 6.85
CA PRO A 526 -0.81 13.50 6.43
C PRO A 526 0.30 14.23 7.20
N LYS A 527 0.99 15.16 6.55
CA LYS A 527 2.03 15.97 7.19
C LYS A 527 1.48 16.88 8.28
N ASP A 528 0.29 17.42 8.09
CA ASP A 528 -0.35 18.30 9.05
C ASP A 528 -0.64 17.56 10.36
N LEU A 529 -1.04 16.30 10.29
CA LEU A 529 -1.21 15.46 11.49
C LEU A 529 0.13 15.28 12.22
N VAL A 530 1.20 14.98 11.49
CA VAL A 530 2.54 14.83 12.07
C VAL A 530 3.00 16.14 12.71
N SER A 531 2.81 17.27 12.02
CA SER A 531 3.18 18.61 12.54
C SER A 531 2.38 18.96 13.80
N LYS A 532 1.08 18.68 13.83
CA LYS A 532 0.19 18.94 14.98
C LYS A 532 0.63 18.19 16.23
N TRP A 533 1.03 16.92 16.10
CA TRP A 533 1.41 16.08 17.26
C TRP A 533 2.92 16.12 17.56
N ASN A 534 3.70 16.75 16.70
CA ASN A 534 5.14 16.90 16.94
C ASN A 534 5.40 17.78 18.16
N GLY A 535 6.21 17.28 19.10
CA GLY A 535 6.51 17.96 20.38
C GLY A 535 5.42 17.88 21.44
N SER A 536 4.28 17.19 21.16
CA SER A 536 3.31 16.87 22.20
C SER A 536 3.82 15.77 23.15
N ALA A 537 3.18 15.63 24.32
CA ALA A 537 3.48 14.54 25.25
C ALA A 537 3.03 13.17 24.70
N THR A 538 2.10 13.14 23.75
CA THR A 538 1.57 11.94 23.13
C THR A 538 2.50 11.47 22.01
N LYS A 539 2.92 10.22 22.06
CA LYS A 539 3.72 9.59 21.02
C LYS A 539 2.84 9.17 19.85
N LEU A 540 3.08 9.74 18.66
CA LEU A 540 2.43 9.30 17.41
C LEU A 540 3.18 8.10 16.83
N VAL A 541 2.46 7.02 16.48
CA VAL A 541 3.00 5.79 15.89
C VAL A 541 2.22 5.47 14.62
N ASN A 542 2.90 5.38 13.47
CA ASN A 542 2.27 4.91 12.23
C ASN A 542 2.30 3.38 12.19
N GLN A 543 1.15 2.77 11.93
CA GLN A 543 0.93 1.33 11.92
C GLN A 543 0.46 0.88 10.53
N TYR A 544 1.15 -0.10 9.95
CA TYR A 544 0.83 -0.68 8.65
C TYR A 544 0.45 -2.15 8.80
N GLY A 545 -0.69 -2.52 8.24
CA GLY A 545 -1.22 -3.89 8.26
C GLY A 545 -2.40 -4.09 7.33
N MET A 546 -2.93 -5.29 7.33
CA MET A 546 -4.09 -5.73 6.55
C MET A 546 -4.72 -6.94 7.23
N GLY A 547 -5.95 -7.28 6.85
CA GLY A 547 -6.70 -8.38 7.50
C GLY A 547 -6.03 -9.75 7.44
N GLU A 548 -5.17 -9.99 6.43
CA GLU A 548 -4.38 -11.23 6.30
C GLU A 548 -3.21 -11.33 7.29
N VAL A 549 -2.95 -10.25 8.03
CA VAL A 549 -1.88 -10.15 9.03
C VAL A 549 -2.49 -9.84 10.39
N ALA A 550 -2.15 -10.62 11.41
CA ALA A 550 -2.63 -10.33 12.77
C ALA A 550 -1.99 -9.03 13.30
N ILE A 551 -2.82 -8.10 13.77
CA ILE A 551 -2.44 -6.79 14.36
C ILE A 551 -1.84 -5.84 13.30
N CYS A 552 -0.54 -5.99 13.01
CA CYS A 552 0.18 -5.19 12.02
C CYS A 552 1.47 -5.90 11.58
N CYS A 553 1.97 -5.52 10.42
CA CYS A 553 3.26 -6.02 9.93
C CYS A 553 4.41 -5.03 10.15
N ALA A 554 4.15 -3.71 10.20
CA ALA A 554 5.18 -2.71 10.46
C ALA A 554 4.70 -1.59 11.39
N LEU A 555 5.67 -1.02 12.14
CA LEU A 555 5.48 0.13 13.03
C LEU A 555 6.55 1.19 12.74
N ASN A 556 6.10 2.43 12.56
CA ASN A 556 6.98 3.60 12.56
C ASN A 556 6.79 4.38 13.89
N ARG A 557 7.76 4.24 14.75
CA ARG A 557 7.77 4.89 16.10
C ARG A 557 8.55 6.20 16.11
N SER A 558 9.17 6.57 15.00
CA SER A 558 9.99 7.78 14.86
C SER A 558 9.59 8.46 13.57
N ILE A 559 8.43 9.11 13.61
CA ILE A 559 7.87 9.78 12.43
C ILE A 559 8.57 11.13 12.30
N ASP A 560 9.23 11.34 11.15
CA ASP A 560 9.81 12.62 10.77
C ASP A 560 8.86 13.42 9.86
N LEU A 561 8.97 14.73 9.86
CA LEU A 561 8.16 15.63 9.03
C LEU A 561 8.37 15.41 7.52
N VAL A 562 9.45 14.75 7.15
CA VAL A 562 9.86 14.52 5.76
C VAL A 562 9.29 13.23 5.19
N GLY A 563 9.03 12.23 6.03
CA GLY A 563 8.78 10.85 5.64
C GLY A 563 7.35 10.34 5.81
N GLY A 564 6.30 11.15 5.57
CA GLY A 564 4.89 10.80 5.81
C GLY A 564 4.40 9.45 5.25
N ALA A 565 5.06 8.91 4.21
CA ALA A 565 4.75 7.60 3.63
C ALA A 565 5.56 6.43 4.23
N LYS A 566 6.47 6.68 5.20
CA LYS A 566 7.24 5.61 5.86
C LYS A 566 6.33 4.84 6.82
N VAL A 567 6.18 3.53 6.57
CA VAL A 567 5.42 2.63 7.44
C VAL A 567 6.30 2.00 8.53
N GLY A 568 7.59 2.21 8.48
CA GLY A 568 8.53 1.83 9.53
C GLY A 568 9.22 0.49 9.32
N ARG A 569 9.47 -0.22 10.42
CA ARG A 569 10.15 -1.51 10.44
C ARG A 569 9.18 -2.65 10.75
N PRO A 570 9.46 -3.88 10.30
CA PRO A 570 8.68 -5.04 10.71
C PRO A 570 8.58 -5.15 12.25
N SER A 571 7.35 -5.37 12.74
CA SER A 571 7.09 -5.66 14.17
C SER A 571 7.15 -7.17 14.43
N THR A 572 6.50 -7.95 13.58
CA THR A 572 6.52 -9.42 13.62
C THR A 572 6.93 -9.93 12.24
N GLY A 573 7.78 -10.94 12.19
CA GLY A 573 8.24 -11.50 10.92
C GLY A 573 9.19 -10.60 10.14
N ALA A 574 9.10 -10.63 8.81
CA ALA A 574 9.91 -9.84 7.90
C ALA A 574 9.07 -9.23 6.77
N ILE A 575 9.58 -8.14 6.18
CA ILE A 575 9.00 -7.50 5.01
C ILE A 575 10.06 -7.45 3.91
N TRP A 576 9.65 -7.83 2.71
CA TRP A 576 10.46 -7.90 1.51
C TRP A 576 9.88 -7.01 0.42
N VAL A 577 10.73 -6.46 -0.43
CA VAL A 577 10.30 -5.74 -1.63
C VAL A 577 10.78 -6.53 -2.84
N VAL A 578 9.84 -7.02 -3.65
CA VAL A 578 10.12 -7.85 -4.81
C VAL A 578 9.60 -7.21 -6.10
N ASN A 579 10.02 -7.72 -7.23
CA ASN A 579 9.50 -7.28 -8.52
C ASN A 579 7.97 -7.53 -8.58
N SER A 580 7.20 -6.52 -8.96
CA SER A 580 5.73 -6.58 -8.94
C SER A 580 5.15 -7.64 -9.90
N SER A 581 5.89 -8.01 -10.95
CA SER A 581 5.50 -9.05 -11.91
C SER A 581 5.99 -10.44 -11.51
N SER A 582 7.08 -10.55 -10.73
CA SER A 582 7.69 -11.83 -10.35
C SER A 582 8.25 -11.80 -8.93
N PRO A 583 7.67 -12.56 -7.97
CA PRO A 583 8.20 -12.66 -6.61
C PRO A 583 9.58 -13.34 -6.54
N GLU A 584 10.02 -14.00 -7.62
CA GLU A 584 11.34 -14.62 -7.74
C GLU A 584 12.48 -13.61 -7.85
N LYS A 585 12.19 -12.31 -7.92
CA LYS A 585 13.18 -11.24 -8.03
C LYS A 585 13.08 -10.30 -6.84
N LEU A 586 14.11 -10.32 -6.00
CA LEU A 586 14.29 -9.35 -4.92
C LEU A 586 14.74 -8.01 -5.51
N MET A 587 14.12 -6.92 -5.06
CA MET A 587 14.47 -5.58 -5.53
C MET A 587 15.66 -4.99 -4.76
N PRO A 588 16.51 -4.17 -5.43
CA PRO A 588 17.57 -3.44 -4.75
C PRO A 588 17.00 -2.42 -3.74
N ILE A 589 17.83 -2.02 -2.79
CA ILE A 589 17.47 -0.98 -1.81
C ILE A 589 17.17 0.33 -2.54
N GLY A 590 16.05 0.97 -2.18
CA GLY A 590 15.55 2.20 -2.82
C GLY A 590 14.69 1.96 -4.07
N ALA A 591 14.73 0.77 -4.66
CA ALA A 591 13.91 0.43 -5.82
C ALA A 591 12.44 0.19 -5.43
N VAL A 592 11.54 0.36 -6.40
CA VAL A 592 10.11 0.16 -6.22
C VAL A 592 9.74 -1.28 -6.55
N GLY A 593 8.99 -1.91 -5.68
CA GLY A 593 8.46 -3.25 -5.89
C GLY A 593 7.21 -3.54 -5.09
N GLU A 594 6.73 -4.77 -5.17
CA GLU A 594 5.61 -5.25 -4.36
C GLU A 594 6.10 -5.65 -2.96
N ILE A 595 5.34 -5.25 -1.95
CA ILE A 595 5.60 -5.62 -0.56
C ILE A 595 5.14 -7.06 -0.34
N ILE A 596 6.05 -7.93 0.10
CA ILE A 596 5.76 -9.28 0.59
C ILE A 596 5.99 -9.32 2.10
N ILE A 597 5.07 -9.95 2.81
CA ILE A 597 5.12 -10.14 4.26
C ILE A 597 5.41 -11.61 4.54
N GLU A 598 6.36 -11.85 5.44
CA GLU A 598 6.76 -13.18 5.90
C GLU A 598 6.59 -13.30 7.40
N GLY A 599 6.06 -14.42 7.87
CA GLY A 599 6.14 -14.73 9.31
C GLY A 599 4.95 -15.46 9.91
N PRO A 600 5.05 -15.76 11.22
CA PRO A 600 4.07 -16.55 11.96
C PRO A 600 2.78 -15.79 12.31
N HIS A 601 2.72 -14.50 12.01
CA HIS A 601 1.53 -13.65 12.22
C HIS A 601 0.62 -13.57 10.99
N LEU A 602 0.97 -14.29 9.91
CA LEU A 602 0.11 -14.41 8.75
C LEU A 602 -1.07 -15.34 9.05
N SER A 603 -2.28 -14.91 8.66
CA SER A 603 -3.52 -15.67 8.80
C SER A 603 -3.41 -17.09 8.23
N ARG A 604 -4.25 -18.00 8.70
CA ARG A 604 -4.29 -19.38 8.17
C ARG A 604 -4.63 -19.43 6.68
N GLY A 605 -5.36 -18.45 6.18
CA GLY A 605 -5.82 -18.34 4.79
C GLY A 605 -7.28 -17.92 4.72
N TYR A 606 -7.91 -18.23 3.62
CA TYR A 606 -9.31 -17.89 3.36
C TYR A 606 -10.24 -19.10 3.55
N LEU A 607 -11.51 -18.83 3.86
CA LEU A 607 -12.53 -19.86 4.13
C LEU A 607 -12.81 -20.79 2.94
N ASP A 608 -12.69 -20.29 1.70
CA ASP A 608 -13.07 -21.08 0.51
C ASP A 608 -11.88 -21.53 -0.31
N GLU A 609 -11.91 -22.81 -0.74
CA GLU A 609 -10.96 -23.35 -1.72
C GLU A 609 -11.03 -22.64 -3.09
N THR A 610 -12.21 -22.17 -3.52
CA THR A 610 -12.36 -21.37 -4.75
C THR A 610 -11.74 -19.99 -4.61
N ALA A 611 -11.82 -19.39 -3.44
CA ALA A 611 -11.02 -18.22 -3.08
C ALA A 611 -9.53 -18.60 -3.02
N THR A 612 -9.18 -19.78 -2.54
CA THR A 612 -7.80 -20.29 -2.49
C THR A 612 -7.19 -20.42 -3.88
N ARG A 613 -7.90 -20.91 -4.90
CA ARG A 613 -7.38 -20.96 -6.28
C ARG A 613 -7.13 -19.57 -6.90
N ARG A 614 -7.92 -18.55 -6.52
CA ARG A 614 -7.70 -17.16 -6.94
C ARG A 614 -6.75 -16.40 -6.02
N THR A 615 -6.61 -16.84 -4.78
CA THR A 615 -5.70 -16.29 -3.76
C THR A 615 -4.34 -16.99 -3.74
N GLU A 616 -4.12 -17.94 -4.62
CA GLU A 616 -2.78 -18.35 -5.02
C GLU A 616 -1.91 -17.17 -5.42
N ALA A 617 -2.54 -16.04 -5.80
CA ALA A 617 -1.85 -14.77 -5.98
C ALA A 617 -1.43 -14.08 -4.67
N GLY A 618 -2.09 -14.33 -3.52
CA GLY A 618 -1.78 -13.70 -2.23
C GLY A 618 -0.73 -14.50 -1.44
N PHE A 619 -1.09 -15.70 -0.95
CA PHE A 619 -0.12 -16.57 -0.26
C PHE A 619 0.75 -17.30 -1.28
N LEU A 620 2.08 -17.20 -1.15
CA LEU A 620 3.00 -17.90 -2.03
C LEU A 620 2.97 -19.40 -1.73
N LYS A 621 2.81 -20.22 -2.78
CA LYS A 621 2.87 -21.70 -2.69
C LYS A 621 4.29 -22.21 -2.54
N MET A 622 5.23 -21.52 -3.18
CA MET A 622 6.64 -21.86 -3.15
C MET A 622 7.42 -20.66 -2.61
N ILE A 623 8.40 -20.97 -1.79
CA ILE A 623 9.32 -19.96 -1.27
C ILE A 623 10.26 -19.57 -2.40
N PRO A 624 10.47 -18.28 -2.69
CA PRO A 624 11.39 -17.84 -3.73
C PRO A 624 12.82 -18.34 -3.50
N ARG A 625 13.51 -18.67 -4.58
CA ARG A 625 14.86 -19.22 -4.52
C ARG A 625 15.83 -18.30 -3.76
N TRP A 626 15.78 -16.99 -4.00
CA TRP A 626 16.62 -16.02 -3.30
C TRP A 626 16.43 -16.06 -1.77
N MET A 627 15.22 -16.39 -1.31
CA MET A 627 14.91 -16.50 0.11
C MET A 627 15.59 -17.72 0.73
N VAL A 628 15.55 -18.87 0.07
CA VAL A 628 16.22 -20.11 0.52
C VAL A 628 17.74 -19.90 0.56
N GLU A 629 18.30 -19.19 -0.42
CA GLU A 629 19.72 -18.86 -0.47
C GLU A 629 20.14 -17.91 0.67
N MET A 630 19.31 -16.92 1.00
CA MET A 630 19.58 -15.98 2.09
C MET A 630 19.36 -16.58 3.47
N HIS A 631 18.32 -17.40 3.65
CA HIS A 631 17.89 -17.99 4.93
C HIS A 631 17.57 -19.47 4.78
N PRO A 632 18.60 -20.36 4.69
CA PRO A 632 18.39 -21.81 4.46
C PRO A 632 17.58 -22.51 5.55
N ASP A 633 17.49 -21.91 6.72
CA ASP A 633 16.73 -22.37 7.90
C ASP A 633 15.21 -22.08 7.80
N ARG A 634 14.76 -21.31 6.81
CA ARG A 634 13.36 -20.86 6.68
C ARG A 634 12.60 -21.53 5.55
N THR A 635 12.87 -22.78 5.27
CA THR A 635 12.25 -23.54 4.16
C THR A 635 10.74 -23.78 4.32
N HIS A 636 10.18 -23.54 5.50
CA HIS A 636 8.76 -23.76 5.81
C HIS A 636 8.03 -22.48 6.22
N THR A 637 8.64 -21.32 6.00
CA THR A 637 7.99 -20.03 6.32
C THR A 637 6.82 -19.76 5.40
N ARG A 638 5.86 -18.97 5.86
CA ARG A 638 4.73 -18.49 5.05
C ARG A 638 5.01 -17.08 4.56
N MET A 639 4.63 -16.81 3.30
CA MET A 639 4.79 -15.52 2.66
C MET A 639 3.49 -15.08 2.00
N TYR A 640 3.18 -13.79 2.10
CA TYR A 640 1.96 -13.19 1.56
C TYR A 640 2.29 -11.96 0.70
N ARG A 641 1.77 -11.92 -0.52
CA ARG A 641 1.84 -10.77 -1.42
C ARG A 641 0.74 -9.78 -1.06
N SER A 642 1.12 -8.60 -0.60
CA SER A 642 0.15 -7.60 -0.13
C SER A 642 -0.65 -6.92 -1.26
N GLY A 643 -0.11 -6.88 -2.47
CA GLY A 643 -0.61 -6.03 -3.56
C GLY A 643 -0.25 -4.56 -3.39
N ASP A 644 0.46 -4.21 -2.32
CA ASP A 644 0.98 -2.87 -2.08
C ASP A 644 2.34 -2.69 -2.73
N LEU A 645 2.57 -1.52 -3.30
CA LEU A 645 3.88 -1.10 -3.79
C LEU A 645 4.63 -0.36 -2.70
N GLY A 646 5.92 -0.60 -2.63
CA GLY A 646 6.79 0.06 -1.67
C GLY A 646 8.25 0.03 -2.08
N ARG A 647 9.07 0.63 -1.24
CA ARG A 647 10.54 0.55 -1.35
C ARG A 647 11.16 0.32 0.01
N GLN A 648 12.26 -0.41 0.02
CA GLN A 648 13.10 -0.55 1.20
C GLN A 648 14.09 0.60 1.27
N ASN A 649 14.10 1.34 2.37
CA ASN A 649 15.02 2.44 2.58
C ASN A 649 16.40 1.98 3.09
N HIS A 650 17.40 2.84 3.00
CA HIS A 650 18.78 2.56 3.44
C HIS A 650 18.90 2.31 4.95
N ASP A 651 17.94 2.79 5.73
CA ASP A 651 17.85 2.55 7.17
C ASP A 651 17.09 1.25 7.52
N GLY A 652 16.63 0.49 6.54
CA GLY A 652 15.84 -0.74 6.70
C GLY A 652 14.35 -0.52 6.97
N THR A 653 13.87 0.73 6.95
CA THR A 653 12.43 1.03 6.99
C THR A 653 11.80 0.81 5.62
N ILE A 654 10.47 0.67 5.60
CA ILE A 654 9.68 0.55 4.38
C ILE A 654 8.93 1.85 4.13
N THR A 655 8.94 2.31 2.88
CA THR A 655 8.06 3.39 2.39
C THR A 655 6.95 2.79 1.55
N TYR A 656 5.70 3.10 1.89
CA TYR A 656 4.51 2.74 1.12
C TYR A 656 4.33 3.71 -0.06
N LEU A 657 4.02 3.20 -1.25
CA LEU A 657 3.90 3.99 -2.47
C LEU A 657 2.53 3.90 -3.15
N GLY A 658 1.61 3.10 -2.58
CA GLY A 658 0.28 2.90 -3.13
C GLY A 658 0.00 1.44 -3.43
N ARG A 659 -1.12 1.18 -4.14
CA ARG A 659 -1.51 -0.17 -4.54
C ARG A 659 -1.29 -0.41 -6.03
N LYS A 660 -1.05 -1.67 -6.39
CA LYS A 660 -1.00 -2.11 -7.79
C LYS A 660 -2.37 -2.56 -8.34
N ASP A 661 -3.36 -2.73 -7.46
CA ASP A 661 -4.71 -3.21 -7.77
C ASP A 661 -5.78 -2.13 -7.52
N THR A 662 -7.06 -2.51 -7.64
CA THR A 662 -8.24 -1.65 -7.52
C THR A 662 -8.78 -1.54 -6.09
N ILE A 663 -8.03 -1.96 -5.10
CA ILE A 663 -8.46 -1.86 -3.71
C ILE A 663 -8.23 -0.44 -3.20
N LEU A 664 -9.31 0.15 -2.71
CA LEU A 664 -9.37 1.49 -2.11
C LEU A 664 -9.40 1.38 -0.58
N LYS A 665 -8.97 2.43 0.10
CA LYS A 665 -9.06 2.54 1.55
C LYS A 665 -9.78 3.84 1.92
N LEU A 666 -10.93 3.73 2.54
CA LEU A 666 -11.76 4.84 2.99
C LEU A 666 -12.12 4.63 4.46
N ASP A 667 -11.82 5.60 5.31
CA ASP A 667 -12.04 5.54 6.77
C ASP A 667 -11.50 4.23 7.40
N GLY A 668 -10.34 3.78 6.92
CA GLY A 668 -9.73 2.51 7.36
C GLY A 668 -10.35 1.26 6.73
N CYS A 669 -11.52 1.37 6.09
CA CYS A 669 -12.20 0.26 5.44
C CYS A 669 -11.53 -0.10 4.11
N ARG A 670 -11.39 -1.39 3.84
CA ARG A 670 -10.92 -1.92 2.56
C ARG A 670 -12.12 -2.10 1.62
N ILE A 671 -12.11 -1.37 0.51
CA ILE A 671 -13.15 -1.41 -0.52
C ILE A 671 -12.53 -1.92 -1.82
N ASP A 672 -13.07 -2.99 -2.37
CA ASP A 672 -12.71 -3.38 -3.74
C ASP A 672 -13.60 -2.61 -4.72
N ALA A 673 -13.01 -1.68 -5.47
CA ALA A 673 -13.74 -0.88 -6.46
C ALA A 673 -14.48 -1.75 -7.47
N LEU A 674 -13.91 -2.90 -7.87
CA LEU A 674 -14.56 -3.81 -8.83
C LEU A 674 -15.81 -4.47 -8.26
N GLU A 675 -15.89 -4.70 -6.95
CA GLU A 675 -17.08 -5.22 -6.28
C GLU A 675 -18.23 -4.21 -6.34
N VAL A 676 -17.94 -2.95 -6.03
CA VAL A 676 -18.92 -1.85 -6.12
C VAL A 676 -19.37 -1.66 -7.56
N GLU A 677 -18.44 -1.63 -8.51
CA GLU A 677 -18.73 -1.53 -9.95
C GLU A 677 -19.59 -2.69 -10.46
N HIS A 678 -19.32 -3.92 -9.98
CA HIS A 678 -20.10 -5.10 -10.35
C HIS A 678 -21.56 -4.96 -9.93
N GLN A 679 -21.83 -4.47 -8.72
CA GLN A 679 -23.20 -4.24 -8.25
C GLN A 679 -23.87 -3.06 -9.01
N ALA A 680 -23.14 -1.98 -9.24
CA ALA A 680 -23.62 -0.84 -10.00
C ALA A 680 -23.99 -1.20 -11.45
N ARG A 681 -23.20 -2.08 -12.09
CA ARG A 681 -23.45 -2.54 -13.47
C ARG A 681 -24.75 -3.29 -13.66
N LYS A 682 -25.33 -3.87 -12.62
CA LYS A 682 -26.64 -4.56 -12.72
C LYS A 682 -27.78 -3.66 -13.14
N CYS A 683 -27.62 -2.33 -12.93
CA CYS A 683 -28.61 -1.31 -13.29
C CYS A 683 -28.23 -0.55 -14.58
N LEU A 684 -27.15 -0.95 -15.25
CA LEU A 684 -26.62 -0.30 -16.44
C LEU A 684 -26.75 -1.19 -17.68
N SER A 685 -26.82 -0.57 -18.87
CA SER A 685 -26.77 -1.30 -20.13
C SER A 685 -25.34 -1.82 -20.41
N ASP A 686 -25.19 -2.76 -21.35
CA ASP A 686 -23.87 -3.31 -21.74
C ASP A 686 -22.92 -2.26 -22.32
N LYS A 687 -23.45 -1.14 -22.80
CA LYS A 687 -22.68 -0.04 -23.39
C LYS A 687 -22.29 1.02 -22.36
N ASP A 688 -22.99 1.09 -21.23
CA ASP A 688 -22.70 2.01 -20.15
C ASP A 688 -21.46 1.53 -19.39
N THR A 689 -20.79 2.47 -18.75
CA THR A 689 -19.59 2.13 -17.95
C THR A 689 -19.63 2.87 -16.64
N VAL A 690 -19.28 2.16 -15.57
CA VAL A 690 -19.03 2.74 -14.24
C VAL A 690 -17.63 2.38 -13.79
N VAL A 691 -16.94 3.36 -13.22
CA VAL A 691 -15.61 3.22 -12.61
C VAL A 691 -15.65 3.87 -11.24
N VAL A 692 -15.20 3.15 -10.21
CA VAL A 692 -15.22 3.64 -8.83
C VAL A 692 -13.80 3.94 -8.37
N ASP A 693 -13.62 5.10 -7.74
CA ASP A 693 -12.34 5.55 -7.18
C ASP A 693 -12.56 6.49 -5.98
N LEU A 694 -11.49 6.84 -5.29
CA LEU A 694 -11.51 7.83 -4.21
C LEU A 694 -11.09 9.20 -4.73
N LEU A 695 -11.87 10.24 -4.41
CA LEU A 695 -11.52 11.63 -4.66
C LEU A 695 -11.42 12.41 -3.34
N GLY A 696 -10.62 13.47 -3.31
CA GLY A 696 -10.59 14.43 -2.20
C GLY A 696 -9.36 14.40 -1.31
N ILE A 697 -8.33 13.57 -1.62
CA ILE A 697 -7.10 13.49 -0.80
C ILE A 697 -6.01 14.35 -1.43
N ILE A 698 -5.96 15.65 -1.17
CA ILE A 698 -4.75 16.46 -1.38
C ILE A 698 -4.60 17.47 -0.23
N ASN A 699 -3.46 17.43 0.43
CA ASN A 699 -2.99 18.34 1.48
C ASN A 699 -3.73 18.30 2.84
N GLY A 700 -4.40 17.18 3.20
CA GLY A 700 -4.84 16.96 4.59
C GLY A 700 -6.08 17.75 5.05
N GLN A 701 -6.76 18.50 4.16
CA GLN A 701 -7.92 19.31 4.55
C GLN A 701 -9.28 18.77 4.06
N ASP A 702 -9.31 17.87 3.06
CA ASP A 702 -10.55 17.38 2.47
C ASP A 702 -10.80 15.91 2.80
N GLU A 703 -12.02 15.57 3.19
CA GLU A 703 -12.41 14.18 3.44
C GLU A 703 -12.51 13.42 2.11
N PRO A 704 -11.87 12.25 1.99
CA PRO A 704 -11.98 11.43 0.79
C PRO A 704 -13.42 10.94 0.62
N SER A 705 -13.93 10.95 -0.61
CA SER A 705 -15.24 10.40 -0.93
C SER A 705 -15.13 9.25 -1.92
N LEU A 706 -15.92 8.19 -1.71
CA LEU A 706 -16.09 7.13 -2.69
C LEU A 706 -16.91 7.65 -3.86
N THR A 707 -16.27 7.76 -5.03
CA THR A 707 -16.82 8.42 -6.21
C THR A 707 -17.03 7.41 -7.34
N ALA A 708 -18.22 7.44 -7.95
CA ALA A 708 -18.54 6.70 -9.16
C ALA A 708 -18.50 7.60 -10.39
N PHE A 709 -17.62 7.29 -11.32
CA PHE A 709 -17.55 7.89 -12.65
C PHE A 709 -18.42 7.10 -13.61
N ILE A 710 -19.38 7.74 -14.26
CA ILE A 710 -20.42 7.08 -15.06
C ILE A 710 -20.39 7.60 -16.48
N TYR A 711 -20.41 6.70 -17.45
CA TYR A 711 -20.69 6.99 -18.86
C TYR A 711 -21.99 6.29 -19.25
N LEU A 712 -22.94 7.03 -19.84
CA LEU A 712 -24.21 6.53 -20.34
C LEU A 712 -24.24 6.68 -21.88
N ASP A 713 -24.28 5.58 -22.60
CA ASP A 713 -24.23 5.56 -24.07
C ASP A 713 -25.45 6.21 -24.73
N GLU A 714 -26.64 5.99 -24.16
CA GLU A 714 -27.89 6.55 -24.64
C GLU A 714 -28.08 8.03 -24.27
N HIS A 715 -27.21 8.56 -23.41
CA HIS A 715 -27.28 9.93 -22.90
C HIS A 715 -25.88 10.57 -22.89
N PRO A 716 -25.24 10.71 -24.06
CA PRO A 716 -23.97 11.42 -24.11
C PRO A 716 -24.23 12.88 -23.69
N ILE A 717 -23.43 13.38 -22.74
CA ILE A 717 -23.39 14.82 -22.44
C ILE A 717 -23.26 15.55 -23.76
N SER A 718 -24.21 16.46 -24.05
CA SER A 718 -24.17 17.23 -25.31
C SER A 718 -22.85 17.98 -25.40
N SER A 719 -21.96 17.46 -26.21
CA SER A 719 -20.57 17.91 -26.28
C SER A 719 -20.44 19.19 -27.10
N PRO A 720 -19.76 20.23 -26.60
CA PRO A 720 -18.97 21.07 -27.46
C PRO A 720 -17.84 20.23 -28.10
N PRO A 721 -17.29 20.62 -29.24
CA PRO A 721 -16.27 19.83 -29.93
C PRO A 721 -15.11 19.50 -28.99
N VAL A 722 -14.67 18.23 -29.01
CA VAL A 722 -13.61 17.70 -28.19
C VAL A 722 -12.36 18.57 -28.34
N ILE A 723 -12.12 19.45 -27.37
CA ILE A 723 -10.89 20.22 -27.30
C ILE A 723 -9.90 19.36 -26.52
N ASN A 724 -8.81 18.96 -27.14
CA ASN A 724 -7.65 18.27 -26.55
C ASN A 724 -7.88 16.83 -26.03
N ASN A 725 -8.82 16.05 -26.56
CA ASN A 725 -8.98 14.62 -26.20
C ASN A 725 -9.16 14.37 -24.68
N VAL A 726 -9.85 15.28 -23.98
CA VAL A 726 -10.19 15.19 -22.56
C VAL A 726 -11.70 15.00 -22.41
N PRO A 727 -12.21 14.01 -21.64
CA PRO A 727 -13.65 13.85 -21.39
C PRO A 727 -14.20 15.04 -20.62
N LEU A 728 -15.39 15.49 -20.97
CA LEU A 728 -16.14 16.43 -20.17
C LEU A 728 -16.65 15.73 -18.91
N LEU A 729 -16.52 16.37 -17.75
CA LEU A 729 -17.00 15.91 -16.46
C LEU A 729 -18.07 16.85 -15.91
N THR A 730 -19.18 16.29 -15.46
CA THR A 730 -20.26 17.04 -14.83
C THR A 730 -20.78 16.33 -13.60
N ASP A 731 -21.39 17.08 -12.68
CA ASP A 731 -22.08 16.47 -11.54
C ASP A 731 -23.30 15.70 -12.06
N ALA A 732 -23.30 14.40 -11.86
CA ALA A 732 -24.35 13.54 -12.37
C ALA A 732 -25.72 13.75 -11.71
N LEU A 733 -25.78 14.36 -10.54
CA LEU A 733 -27.02 14.68 -9.84
C LEU A 733 -27.81 15.84 -10.47
N VAL A 734 -27.15 16.66 -11.29
CA VAL A 734 -27.76 17.77 -12.01
C VAL A 734 -28.55 17.30 -13.24
N ASP A 735 -28.17 16.13 -13.80
CA ASP A 735 -28.86 15.53 -14.94
C ASP A 735 -30.02 14.65 -14.45
N PRO A 736 -31.28 14.85 -14.89
CA PRO A 736 -32.44 14.10 -14.38
C PRO A 736 -32.36 12.59 -14.69
N ILE A 737 -31.82 12.20 -15.83
CA ILE A 737 -31.71 10.80 -16.24
C ILE A 737 -30.58 10.10 -15.49
N ALA A 738 -29.42 10.74 -15.41
CA ALA A 738 -28.32 10.25 -14.61
C ALA A 738 -28.73 10.14 -13.13
N SER A 739 -29.45 11.13 -12.59
CA SER A 739 -29.96 11.12 -11.21
C SER A 739 -30.91 9.94 -10.93
N ALA A 740 -31.79 9.59 -11.88
CA ALA A 740 -32.68 8.42 -11.74
C ALA A 740 -31.87 7.11 -11.73
N LYS A 741 -30.89 6.96 -12.65
CA LYS A 741 -29.98 5.81 -12.68
C LYS A 741 -29.13 5.68 -11.44
N ILE A 742 -28.64 6.79 -10.87
CA ILE A 742 -27.87 6.81 -9.64
C ILE A 742 -28.70 6.28 -8.47
N LYS A 743 -29.95 6.69 -8.33
CA LYS A 743 -30.83 6.17 -7.27
C LYS A 743 -31.04 4.67 -7.39
N GLU A 744 -31.22 4.16 -8.60
CA GLU A 744 -31.33 2.74 -8.89
C GLU A 744 -30.03 1.99 -8.54
N MET A 745 -28.86 2.52 -8.93
CA MET A 745 -27.57 1.95 -8.58
C MET A 745 -27.32 1.96 -7.07
N GLN A 746 -27.59 3.07 -6.38
CA GLN A 746 -27.44 3.15 -4.92
C GLN A 746 -28.33 2.12 -4.21
N ALA A 747 -29.57 1.97 -4.65
CA ALA A 747 -30.49 0.97 -4.11
C ALA A 747 -29.98 -0.46 -4.36
N SER A 748 -29.47 -0.75 -5.56
CA SER A 748 -28.91 -2.07 -5.90
C SER A 748 -27.67 -2.39 -5.06
N ILE A 749 -26.77 -1.42 -4.91
CA ILE A 749 -25.56 -1.57 -4.10
C ILE A 749 -25.95 -1.80 -2.62
N ALA A 750 -26.89 -0.99 -2.09
CA ALA A 750 -27.33 -1.08 -0.70
C ALA A 750 -28.00 -2.42 -0.35
N LEU A 751 -28.60 -3.10 -1.31
CA LEU A 751 -29.18 -4.44 -1.12
C LEU A 751 -28.11 -5.52 -0.88
N SER A 752 -26.88 -5.31 -1.39
CA SER A 752 -25.86 -6.34 -1.48
C SER A 752 -24.60 -6.03 -0.67
N LEU A 753 -24.25 -4.75 -0.50
CA LEU A 753 -22.98 -4.33 0.12
C LEU A 753 -23.20 -3.49 1.37
N PRO A 754 -22.24 -3.50 2.30
CA PRO A 754 -22.25 -2.63 3.47
C PRO A 754 -22.30 -1.13 3.10
N ARG A 755 -22.85 -0.31 3.99
CA ARG A 755 -23.08 1.13 3.75
C ARG A 755 -21.81 1.90 3.34
N TYR A 756 -20.66 1.59 3.92
CA TYR A 756 -19.40 2.26 3.61
C TYR A 756 -18.89 1.99 2.17
N MET A 757 -19.47 1.03 1.46
CA MET A 757 -19.15 0.71 0.07
C MET A 757 -20.11 1.40 -0.94
N ILE A 758 -21.05 2.22 -0.49
CA ILE A 758 -21.96 2.93 -1.37
C ILE A 758 -21.33 4.25 -1.79
N PRO A 759 -21.10 4.52 -3.09
CA PRO A 759 -20.58 5.80 -3.53
C PRO A 759 -21.47 6.96 -3.09
N THR A 760 -20.82 8.01 -2.59
CA THR A 760 -21.48 9.24 -2.14
C THR A 760 -21.41 10.35 -3.18
N THR A 761 -20.43 10.28 -4.08
CA THR A 761 -20.22 11.24 -5.17
C THR A 761 -20.37 10.54 -6.52
N PHE A 762 -21.02 11.23 -7.48
CA PHE A 762 -21.28 10.69 -8.81
C PHE A 762 -20.90 11.72 -9.87
N VAL A 763 -20.03 11.32 -10.80
CA VAL A 763 -19.49 12.17 -11.86
C VAL A 763 -19.86 11.56 -13.22
N LEU A 764 -20.60 12.31 -14.04
CA LEU A 764 -20.93 11.89 -15.40
C LEU A 764 -19.79 12.28 -16.34
N MET A 765 -19.37 11.32 -17.19
CA MET A 765 -18.31 11.50 -18.16
C MET A 765 -18.83 11.43 -19.59
N SER A 766 -18.34 12.29 -20.48
CA SER A 766 -18.69 12.24 -21.90
C SER A 766 -18.15 11.00 -22.64
N TRP A 767 -17.08 10.40 -22.13
CA TRP A 767 -16.52 9.12 -22.55
C TRP A 767 -15.51 8.62 -21.50
N ILE A 768 -15.22 7.29 -21.50
CA ILE A 768 -14.27 6.69 -20.54
C ILE A 768 -12.87 6.58 -21.17
N PRO A 769 -11.85 7.19 -20.57
CA PRO A 769 -10.46 7.06 -21.00
C PRO A 769 -10.00 5.60 -21.04
N ARG A 770 -9.31 5.22 -22.11
CA ARG A 770 -8.75 3.88 -22.31
C ARG A 770 -7.27 3.95 -22.63
N THR A 771 -6.52 2.96 -22.15
CA THR A 771 -5.11 2.77 -22.49
C THR A 771 -4.95 2.34 -23.97
N ALA A 772 -3.73 2.38 -24.50
CA ALA A 772 -3.41 1.87 -25.83
C ALA A 772 -3.85 0.40 -26.03
N SER A 773 -3.90 -0.41 -24.95
CA SER A 773 -4.41 -1.78 -24.98
C SER A 773 -5.94 -1.88 -24.83
N LYS A 774 -6.68 -0.78 -25.02
CA LYS A 774 -8.15 -0.65 -24.93
C LYS A 774 -8.75 -0.94 -23.53
N LYS A 775 -7.94 -1.09 -22.49
CA LYS A 775 -8.40 -1.21 -21.11
C LYS A 775 -8.76 0.17 -20.54
N ILE A 776 -9.65 0.20 -19.54
CA ILE A 776 -10.01 1.44 -18.81
C ILE A 776 -8.74 2.02 -18.17
N ASP A 777 -8.47 3.29 -18.45
CA ASP A 777 -7.35 4.03 -17.88
C ASP A 777 -7.76 4.69 -16.55
N ARG A 778 -7.71 3.90 -15.46
CA ARG A 778 -8.08 4.34 -14.12
C ARG A 778 -7.22 5.50 -13.62
N LYS A 779 -5.92 5.52 -13.97
CA LYS A 779 -5.02 6.60 -13.57
C LYS A 779 -5.47 7.93 -14.17
N LYS A 780 -5.83 7.93 -15.45
CA LYS A 780 -6.34 9.12 -16.14
C LYS A 780 -7.70 9.55 -15.58
N ILE A 781 -8.60 8.60 -15.26
CA ILE A 781 -9.89 8.89 -14.63
C ILE A 781 -9.68 9.53 -13.25
N HIS A 782 -8.82 8.95 -12.41
CA HIS A 782 -8.48 9.49 -11.09
C HIS A 782 -7.99 10.94 -11.18
N MET A 783 -7.03 11.20 -12.06
CA MET A 783 -6.47 12.52 -12.28
C MET A 783 -7.55 13.54 -12.71
N LEU A 784 -8.37 13.19 -13.69
CA LEU A 784 -9.45 14.06 -14.18
C LEU A 784 -10.48 14.32 -13.09
N GLY A 785 -10.81 13.28 -12.30
CA GLY A 785 -11.69 13.42 -11.14
C GLY A 785 -11.15 14.37 -10.09
N GLN A 786 -9.86 14.29 -9.76
CA GLN A 786 -9.22 15.21 -8.84
C GLN A 786 -9.28 16.66 -9.35
N MET A 787 -8.99 16.88 -10.63
CA MET A 787 -9.10 18.21 -11.25
C MET A 787 -10.54 18.77 -11.17
N PHE A 788 -11.54 17.95 -11.47
CA PHE A 788 -12.94 18.30 -11.38
C PHE A 788 -13.36 18.66 -9.94
N TYR A 789 -12.91 17.87 -8.96
CA TYR A 789 -13.18 18.09 -7.54
C TYR A 789 -12.63 19.45 -7.07
N PHE A 790 -11.38 19.79 -7.41
CA PHE A 790 -10.79 21.08 -7.06
C PHE A 790 -11.48 22.25 -7.74
N ALA A 791 -11.80 22.16 -9.03
CA ALA A 791 -12.53 23.20 -9.74
C ALA A 791 -13.90 23.48 -9.11
N ARG A 792 -14.56 22.44 -8.56
CA ARG A 792 -15.83 22.57 -7.84
C ARG A 792 -15.65 23.26 -6.49
N LEU A 793 -14.60 22.92 -5.73
CA LEU A 793 -14.31 23.56 -4.43
C LEU A 793 -14.03 25.07 -4.57
N GLU A 794 -13.31 25.48 -5.63
CA GLU A 794 -13.04 26.90 -5.90
C GLU A 794 -14.29 27.73 -6.23
N GLN A 795 -15.33 27.09 -6.73
CA GLN A 795 -16.60 27.74 -7.08
C GLN A 795 -17.57 27.90 -5.90
N LEU A 796 -17.29 27.25 -4.75
CA LEU A 796 -18.14 27.35 -3.56
C LEU A 796 -17.84 28.63 -2.75
N PRO A 797 -18.87 29.31 -2.18
CA PRO A 797 -18.67 30.45 -1.30
C PRO A 797 -17.79 30.07 -0.10
N LYS A 798 -16.79 30.92 0.20
CA LYS A 798 -15.83 30.66 1.31
C LYS A 798 -16.45 30.70 2.71
N ASP A 799 -17.69 31.18 2.84
CA ASP A 799 -18.36 31.41 4.13
C ASP A 799 -19.34 30.31 4.54
N VAL A 800 -19.47 29.23 3.79
CA VAL A 800 -20.36 28.11 4.12
C VAL A 800 -19.59 27.03 4.87
N SER A 801 -20.09 26.62 6.06
CA SER A 801 -19.48 25.54 6.84
C SER A 801 -19.42 24.24 6.04
N TYR A 802 -18.41 23.44 6.24
CA TYR A 802 -18.12 22.20 5.48
C TYR A 802 -19.30 21.22 5.42
N ALA A 803 -20.09 21.11 6.50
CA ALA A 803 -21.31 20.28 6.57
C ALA A 803 -22.45 20.74 5.65
N GLN A 804 -22.39 21.97 5.11
CA GLN A 804 -23.36 22.52 4.16
C GLN A 804 -22.84 22.52 2.71
N LYS A 805 -21.55 22.14 2.50
CA LYS A 805 -20.87 22.12 1.19
C LYS A 805 -20.94 20.75 0.51
N ILE A 806 -21.43 19.72 1.21
CA ILE A 806 -21.72 18.37 0.74
C ILE A 806 -23.22 18.16 0.81
#